data_88fb9058d55690666b1c5a4e3dfce0ab
#
_entry.id   88fb9058d55690666b1c5a4e3dfce0ab
#
_cell.length_a   1.000
_cell.length_b   1.000
_cell.length_c   1.000
_cell.angle_alpha   90.00
_cell.angle_beta   90.00
_cell.angle_gamma   90.00
#
_symmetry.space_group_name_H-M   'P 1'
#
loop_
_entity.id
_entity.type
_entity.pdbx_description
1 polymer ?
#
loop_
_entity_poly.entity_id
_entity_poly.type
_entity_poly.pdbx_seq_one_letter_code
_entity_poly.pdbx_strand_id
1 'polypeptide(L)'
;EISCSLVGSEMCIRDRNASQYAALHNEMRSNAGLSLNPLFADPESLGAGTDWLSPLFRTAPMHKVNLSILGGNSKINHATSVGYYAQDGIMKNSEFNRLNLQSNISSQILSNVKVRANVNLSAENRRTQPISTVIQNAMRMLPSISIYDDEGNYNGPTGNAELNGDALNPVAIVNEQKYRMKGFRMLSNISAEWEIIDGLVAKTTGGAELGYEYNNNYIPKYKWGNKEQTNTSQSLSSAYEELYLWDNSLTYDKVFGKHKLNAMIGTSYQEYKKEWMSAAGTGRASEMTTELDNATKATDVGGNSYSWALMSYMGRVHYSYDNRYFLTATFRADGSSKFGADNRFGYFPSFSTAWNVSNESFMQDVPWISMLKLRLGYGLTGNQNIDAYAFADKLEVNGVYNFGSQRGFESEQVSLIYPYKLSNPSIKWESVEQYNVGLDIGFLNDRIVANVDFYLKNTNDMLTKKPVPQTSGTSLEQADWPPVNIGKVRNKGIEFNLNTRNFVGEFTWETNLNMTFNKNEVLKLGGPEILSGVSLIREGLPINSFYGYKMGGIYQTLDEVFAGVPMENRAPDKASHNSQVNTSPGDIWFVNVNGDDVINDFDRTVIGNPQPDFIFGFNNQFGYKNFDLSIFFQGSYGNDIWNGVRVSHEGMESTYNQFTSTLNRWNGEGSSNTMPRAIYADPNRNNRASTRWVEDGSYLRLKNLTFGYRFTQDWLKKIGAKSLRLYLSFDNLWTLTNYSGLDPEVGLWGLDYGIYPTSRVYMFGASVKF
;
A
#
# COMPACT_ATOMS: atom_id res chain seq x y z
N GLU A 1 -10.37 23.99 8.79
CA GLU A 1 -11.61 23.49 8.12
C GLU A 1 -11.35 22.47 7.02
N ILE A 2 -10.22 22.55 6.30
CA ILE A 2 -9.90 21.57 5.22
C ILE A 2 -9.57 20.19 5.78
N SER A 3 -8.91 20.09 6.92
CA SER A 3 -8.58 18.82 7.56
C SER A 3 -9.81 18.08 8.09
N CYS A 4 -10.81 18.79 8.62
CA CYS A 4 -12.08 18.22 9.07
C CYS A 4 -13.07 17.87 7.96
N SER A 5 -12.91 18.43 6.77
CA SER A 5 -13.80 18.13 5.65
C SER A 5 -13.42 16.84 4.89
N LEU A 6 -12.24 16.30 5.12
CA LEU A 6 -11.74 15.11 4.42
C LEU A 6 -12.26 13.78 5.02
N VAL A 7 -12.50 13.74 6.32
CA VAL A 7 -13.08 12.59 7.02
C VAL A 7 -14.36 13.06 7.73
N GLY A 8 -15.44 12.31 7.60
CA GLY A 8 -16.77 12.72 8.09
C GLY A 8 -16.97 12.70 9.61
N SER A 9 -15.92 12.59 10.42
CA SER A 9 -15.97 12.69 11.87
C SER A 9 -15.42 14.04 12.34
N GLU A 10 -15.97 14.57 13.41
CA GLU A 10 -15.46 15.79 14.08
C GLU A 10 -14.09 15.58 14.75
N MET A 11 -13.57 14.35 14.75
CA MET A 11 -12.26 13.98 15.31
C MET A 11 -11.15 14.11 14.27
N CYS A 12 -10.99 15.31 13.74
CA CYS A 12 -9.80 15.62 12.97
C CYS A 12 -8.60 15.76 13.91
N ILE A 13 -7.44 15.34 13.46
CA ILE A 13 -6.17 15.67 14.07
C ILE A 13 -6.11 17.19 14.23
N ARG A 14 -6.19 17.66 15.47
CA ARG A 14 -6.06 19.07 15.80
C ARG A 14 -4.79 19.27 16.63
N ASP A 15 -3.87 20.02 16.08
CA ASP A 15 -2.69 20.46 16.79
C ASP A 15 -3.05 21.47 17.88
N ARG A 16 -2.24 21.54 18.92
CA ARG A 16 -2.33 22.60 19.91
C ARG A 16 -1.97 23.95 19.29
N ASN A 17 -2.63 24.98 19.75
CA ASN A 17 -2.23 26.36 19.47
C ASN A 17 -0.98 26.76 20.27
N ALA A 18 -0.37 27.90 19.98
CA ALA A 18 0.89 28.31 20.58
C ALA A 18 0.80 28.47 22.10
N SER A 19 -0.27 29.04 22.62
CA SER A 19 -0.51 29.19 24.06
C SER A 19 -0.62 27.82 24.76
N GLN A 20 -1.42 26.90 24.21
CA GLN A 20 -1.60 25.57 24.76
C GLN A 20 -0.32 24.72 24.68
N TYR A 21 0.45 24.87 23.59
CA TYR A 21 1.74 24.20 23.43
C TYR A 21 2.75 24.69 24.46
N ALA A 22 2.91 26.03 24.61
CA ALA A 22 3.84 26.63 25.57
C ALA A 22 3.54 26.21 27.01
N ALA A 23 2.27 26.21 27.39
CA ALA A 23 1.83 25.75 28.71
C ALA A 23 2.20 24.26 28.96
N LEU A 24 1.93 23.39 27.98
CA LEU A 24 2.31 21.97 28.05
C LEU A 24 3.81 21.77 28.11
N HIS A 25 4.56 22.50 27.29
CA HIS A 25 6.02 22.42 27.26
C HIS A 25 6.63 22.83 28.62
N ASN A 26 6.13 23.90 29.23
CA ASN A 26 6.55 24.33 30.56
C ASN A 26 6.22 23.27 31.62
N GLU A 27 5.04 22.65 31.56
CA GLU A 27 4.63 21.58 32.47
C GLU A 27 5.54 20.33 32.31
N MET A 28 5.80 19.89 31.06
CA MET A 28 6.69 18.76 30.81
C MET A 28 8.07 18.97 31.43
N ARG A 29 8.63 20.16 31.28
CA ARG A 29 9.96 20.50 31.81
C ARG A 29 9.93 20.65 33.34
N SER A 30 8.92 21.28 33.89
CA SER A 30 8.71 21.41 35.33
C SER A 30 8.63 20.04 35.99
N ASN A 31 7.84 19.12 35.45
CA ASN A 31 7.69 17.75 35.94
C ASN A 31 8.97 16.93 35.84
N ALA A 32 9.85 17.28 34.90
CA ALA A 32 11.18 16.68 34.77
C ALA A 32 12.28 17.38 35.63
N GLY A 33 11.95 18.42 36.38
CA GLY A 33 12.90 19.19 37.16
C GLY A 33 13.87 20.04 36.32
N LEU A 34 13.49 20.36 35.08
CA LEU A 34 14.30 21.12 34.12
C LEU A 34 13.91 22.62 34.13
N SER A 35 14.85 23.48 33.77
CA SER A 35 14.57 24.92 33.58
C SER A 35 13.54 25.14 32.48
N LEU A 36 12.62 26.10 32.69
CA LEU A 36 11.60 26.47 31.71
C LEU A 36 12.23 27.15 30.50
N ASN A 37 11.55 27.08 29.37
CA ASN A 37 11.96 27.81 28.18
C ASN A 37 11.65 29.30 28.35
N PRO A 38 12.63 30.21 28.26
CA PRO A 38 12.39 31.65 28.41
C PRO A 38 11.40 32.21 27.37
N LEU A 39 11.32 31.61 26.18
CA LEU A 39 10.39 32.01 25.12
C LEU A 39 8.91 31.73 25.50
N PHE A 40 8.67 30.88 26.50
CA PHE A 40 7.34 30.49 26.96
C PHE A 40 7.04 30.98 28.38
N ALA A 41 7.72 32.05 28.81
CA ALA A 41 7.51 32.64 30.16
C ALA A 41 6.06 33.09 30.39
N ASP A 42 5.40 33.57 29.34
CA ASP A 42 3.98 33.92 29.33
C ASP A 42 3.26 33.18 28.18
N PRO A 43 2.77 31.95 28.42
CA PRO A 43 2.09 31.17 27.38
C PRO A 43 0.87 31.84 26.77
N GLU A 44 0.11 32.63 27.54
CA GLU A 44 -1.12 33.24 27.07
C GLU A 44 -0.85 34.35 26.02
N SER A 45 0.26 35.02 26.11
CA SER A 45 0.67 36.08 25.16
C SER A 45 0.91 35.56 23.74
N LEU A 46 1.16 34.25 23.57
CA LEU A 46 1.44 33.63 22.26
C LEU A 46 0.19 33.38 21.41
N GLY A 47 -1.00 33.40 22.03
CA GLY A 47 -2.28 33.28 21.33
C GLY A 47 -2.43 31.96 20.51
N ALA A 48 -3.06 32.10 19.33
CA ALA A 48 -3.32 30.96 18.46
C ALA A 48 -2.05 30.40 17.77
N GLY A 49 -1.13 31.30 17.41
CA GLY A 49 0.09 30.93 16.68
C GLY A 49 -0.17 30.49 15.24
N THR A 50 0.73 29.66 14.71
CA THR A 50 0.76 29.25 13.31
C THR A 50 0.09 27.90 13.11
N ASP A 51 -0.83 27.82 12.15
CA ASP A 51 -1.33 26.56 11.59
C ASP A 51 -0.35 26.10 10.50
N TRP A 52 0.28 24.94 10.72
CA TRP A 52 1.28 24.40 9.81
C TRP A 52 0.71 23.43 8.77
N LEU A 53 -0.52 22.92 8.96
CA LEU A 53 -1.14 21.96 8.05
C LEU A 53 -1.92 22.62 6.93
N SER A 54 -2.81 23.58 7.24
CA SER A 54 -3.68 24.21 6.24
C SER A 54 -2.93 24.85 5.07
N PRO A 55 -1.78 25.53 5.24
CA PRO A 55 -1.04 26.13 4.15
C PRO A 55 -0.48 25.13 3.13
N LEU A 56 -0.37 23.84 3.48
CA LEU A 56 0.19 22.79 2.62
C LEU A 56 -0.81 22.28 1.59
N PHE A 57 -2.11 22.45 1.86
CA PHE A 57 -3.18 21.88 1.07
C PHE A 57 -3.95 22.92 0.26
N ARG A 58 -4.62 22.45 -0.78
CA ARG A 58 -5.49 23.26 -1.65
C ARG A 58 -6.63 22.42 -2.22
N THR A 59 -7.70 23.09 -2.67
CA THR A 59 -8.63 22.48 -3.63
C THR A 59 -7.91 22.39 -4.97
N ALA A 60 -7.87 21.20 -5.56
CA ALA A 60 -7.05 20.90 -6.73
C ALA A 60 -7.92 20.52 -7.94
N PRO A 61 -7.71 21.14 -9.12
CA PRO A 61 -8.45 20.81 -10.32
C PRO A 61 -7.98 19.47 -10.92
N MET A 62 -8.91 18.79 -11.58
CA MET A 62 -8.67 17.57 -12.33
C MET A 62 -9.39 17.62 -13.67
N HIS A 63 -8.73 17.20 -14.74
CA HIS A 63 -9.28 17.14 -16.09
C HIS A 63 -9.04 15.77 -16.70
N LYS A 64 -10.09 15.19 -17.30
CA LYS A 64 -10.01 13.92 -18.03
C LYS A 64 -10.77 14.04 -19.34
N VAL A 65 -10.05 13.83 -20.43
CA VAL A 65 -10.64 13.84 -21.79
C VAL A 65 -10.27 12.54 -22.48
N ASN A 66 -11.27 11.85 -23.04
CA ASN A 66 -11.06 10.66 -23.85
C ASN A 66 -11.81 10.81 -25.18
N LEU A 67 -11.12 10.51 -26.27
CA LEU A 67 -11.68 10.38 -27.60
C LEU A 67 -11.49 8.94 -28.07
N SER A 68 -12.58 8.26 -28.45
CA SER A 68 -12.52 6.90 -28.95
C SER A 68 -13.18 6.81 -30.32
N ILE A 69 -12.50 6.17 -31.25
CA ILE A 69 -12.97 5.90 -32.61
C ILE A 69 -13.05 4.40 -32.78
N LEU A 70 -14.26 3.94 -33.08
CA LEU A 70 -14.54 2.53 -33.30
C LEU A 70 -15.08 2.39 -34.73
N GLY A 71 -14.53 1.45 -35.46
CA GLY A 71 -14.99 1.20 -36.85
C GLY A 71 -14.62 -0.20 -37.30
N GLY A 72 -15.20 -0.61 -38.38
CA GLY A 72 -14.88 -1.89 -38.98
C GLY A 72 -15.90 -2.41 -39.96
N ASN A 73 -15.55 -3.53 -40.56
CA ASN A 73 -16.38 -4.34 -41.44
C ASN A 73 -16.13 -5.83 -41.15
N SER A 74 -16.64 -6.71 -41.99
CA SER A 74 -16.47 -8.17 -41.81
C SER A 74 -15.00 -8.64 -41.82
N LYS A 75 -14.07 -7.84 -42.35
CA LYS A 75 -12.67 -8.22 -42.47
C LYS A 75 -11.78 -7.51 -41.46
N ILE A 76 -12.05 -6.24 -41.16
CA ILE A 76 -11.17 -5.41 -40.27
C ILE A 76 -12.06 -4.72 -39.25
N ASN A 77 -11.69 -4.83 -37.99
CA ASN A 77 -12.25 -4.07 -36.88
C ASN A 77 -11.15 -3.32 -36.16
N HIS A 78 -11.39 -2.07 -35.79
CA HIS A 78 -10.47 -1.29 -35.02
C HIS A 78 -11.18 -0.50 -33.93
N ALA A 79 -10.45 -0.31 -32.83
CA ALA A 79 -10.84 0.55 -31.73
C ALA A 79 -9.59 1.34 -31.30
N THR A 80 -9.60 2.66 -31.54
CA THR A 80 -8.48 3.52 -31.17
C THR A 80 -9.00 4.60 -30.23
N SER A 81 -8.31 4.82 -29.13
CA SER A 81 -8.65 5.86 -28.15
C SER A 81 -7.40 6.67 -27.78
N VAL A 82 -7.62 7.97 -27.61
CA VAL A 82 -6.64 8.91 -27.07
C VAL A 82 -7.22 9.50 -25.81
N GLY A 83 -6.49 9.41 -24.72
CA GLY A 83 -6.87 9.94 -23.43
C GLY A 83 -5.85 10.89 -22.87
N TYR A 84 -6.31 12.04 -22.39
CA TYR A 84 -5.50 12.96 -21.60
C TYR A 84 -6.07 13.08 -20.19
N TYR A 85 -5.19 12.94 -19.22
CA TYR A 85 -5.51 13.07 -17.81
C TYR A 85 -4.54 14.06 -17.17
N ALA A 86 -5.07 15.07 -16.49
CA ALA A 86 -4.30 16.04 -15.72
C ALA A 86 -4.94 16.18 -14.35
N GLN A 87 -4.14 16.08 -13.31
CA GLN A 87 -4.56 16.23 -11.93
C GLN A 87 -3.51 17.01 -11.15
N ASP A 88 -3.94 18.10 -10.58
CA ASP A 88 -3.20 18.74 -9.49
C ASP A 88 -3.43 17.96 -8.20
N GLY A 89 -2.39 17.82 -7.37
CA GLY A 89 -2.56 17.23 -6.05
C GLY A 89 -3.13 18.23 -5.04
N ILE A 90 -3.83 17.71 -4.05
CA ILE A 90 -4.32 18.51 -2.91
C ILE A 90 -3.16 19.09 -2.09
N MET A 91 -2.00 18.41 -2.02
CA MET A 91 -0.77 19.03 -1.53
C MET A 91 -0.23 19.98 -2.60
N LYS A 92 0.08 21.22 -2.21
CA LYS A 92 0.59 22.24 -3.14
C LYS A 92 1.84 21.75 -3.87
N ASN A 93 2.02 22.21 -5.10
CA ASN A 93 3.18 21.89 -5.95
C ASN A 93 3.33 20.39 -6.27
N SER A 94 2.26 19.61 -6.17
CA SER A 94 2.18 18.27 -6.73
C SER A 94 1.25 18.25 -7.94
N GLU A 95 1.61 17.49 -8.99
CA GLU A 95 0.85 17.39 -10.24
C GLU A 95 1.13 16.06 -10.94
N PHE A 96 0.17 15.59 -11.70
CA PHE A 96 0.29 14.41 -12.54
C PHE A 96 -0.41 14.64 -13.87
N ASN A 97 0.31 14.46 -14.97
CA ASN A 97 -0.22 14.56 -16.32
C ASN A 97 0.11 13.28 -17.08
N ARG A 98 -0.86 12.73 -17.80
CA ARG A 98 -0.67 11.53 -18.60
C ARG A 98 -1.43 11.60 -19.92
N LEU A 99 -0.73 11.32 -21.00
CA LEU A 99 -1.27 11.09 -22.34
C LEU A 99 -1.25 9.59 -22.63
N ASN A 100 -2.37 9.03 -23.03
CA ASN A 100 -2.49 7.62 -23.42
C ASN A 100 -2.96 7.53 -24.87
N LEU A 101 -2.39 6.60 -25.62
CA LEU A 101 -2.89 6.13 -26.90
C LEU A 101 -3.10 4.62 -26.79
N GLN A 102 -4.32 4.16 -27.05
CA GLN A 102 -4.62 2.74 -27.14
C GLN A 102 -5.22 2.43 -28.50
N SER A 103 -4.69 1.43 -29.19
CA SER A 103 -5.20 0.96 -30.47
C SER A 103 -5.30 -0.56 -30.50
N ASN A 104 -6.47 -1.06 -30.82
CA ASN A 104 -6.77 -2.48 -30.98
C ASN A 104 -7.25 -2.69 -32.40
N ILE A 105 -6.53 -3.50 -33.16
CA ILE A 105 -6.86 -3.82 -34.56
C ILE A 105 -7.01 -5.33 -34.68
N SER A 106 -8.06 -5.78 -35.32
CA SER A 106 -8.30 -7.19 -35.62
C SER A 106 -8.63 -7.32 -37.11
N SER A 107 -7.88 -8.14 -37.84
CA SER A 107 -8.04 -8.34 -39.27
C SER A 107 -8.17 -9.83 -39.63
N GLN A 108 -9.19 -10.17 -40.39
CA GLN A 108 -9.33 -11.46 -41.04
C GLN A 108 -8.56 -11.41 -42.36
N ILE A 109 -7.31 -11.87 -42.38
CA ILE A 109 -6.42 -11.78 -43.55
C ILE A 109 -6.82 -12.83 -44.59
N LEU A 110 -7.06 -14.06 -44.14
CA LEU A 110 -7.62 -15.17 -44.92
C LEU A 110 -8.88 -15.68 -44.24
N SER A 111 -9.64 -16.50 -44.91
CA SER A 111 -10.88 -17.08 -44.32
C SER A 111 -10.63 -17.82 -43.01
N ASN A 112 -9.45 -18.39 -42.85
CA ASN A 112 -9.01 -19.17 -41.69
C ASN A 112 -7.84 -18.54 -40.92
N VAL A 113 -7.39 -17.32 -41.25
CA VAL A 113 -6.29 -16.63 -40.58
C VAL A 113 -6.72 -15.26 -40.08
N LYS A 114 -6.62 -15.07 -38.76
CA LYS A 114 -6.96 -13.82 -38.09
C LYS A 114 -5.71 -13.26 -37.38
N VAL A 115 -5.45 -11.96 -37.59
CA VAL A 115 -4.36 -11.24 -36.94
C VAL A 115 -4.94 -10.16 -36.05
N ARG A 116 -4.40 -10.03 -34.83
CA ARG A 116 -4.75 -8.95 -33.91
C ARG A 116 -3.47 -8.23 -33.49
N ALA A 117 -3.56 -6.91 -33.43
CA ALA A 117 -2.52 -6.05 -32.89
C ALA A 117 -3.13 -5.15 -31.82
N ASN A 118 -2.49 -5.10 -30.66
CA ASN A 118 -2.84 -4.20 -29.57
C ASN A 118 -1.63 -3.37 -29.24
N VAL A 119 -1.79 -2.06 -29.19
CA VAL A 119 -0.74 -1.11 -28.82
C VAL A 119 -1.30 -0.17 -27.77
N ASN A 120 -0.61 -0.05 -26.66
CA ASN A 120 -0.91 0.89 -25.61
C ASN A 120 0.35 1.69 -25.31
N LEU A 121 0.28 3.00 -25.51
CA LEU A 121 1.37 3.94 -25.23
C LEU A 121 0.93 4.90 -24.15
N SER A 122 1.78 5.16 -23.19
CA SER A 122 1.55 6.20 -22.21
C SER A 122 2.80 7.04 -22.00
N ALA A 123 2.61 8.36 -21.92
CA ALA A 123 3.63 9.30 -21.52
C ALA A 123 3.13 10.07 -20.32
N GLU A 124 3.94 10.13 -19.27
CA GLU A 124 3.57 10.80 -18.02
C GLU A 124 4.62 11.81 -17.58
N ASN A 125 4.14 12.86 -16.95
CA ASN A 125 4.95 13.84 -16.27
C ASN A 125 4.38 14.05 -14.87
N ARG A 126 5.23 13.94 -13.85
CA ARG A 126 4.85 13.96 -12.45
C ARG A 126 5.74 14.91 -11.68
N ARG A 127 5.13 15.76 -10.89
CA ARG A 127 5.80 16.51 -9.83
C ARG A 127 5.26 15.99 -8.50
N THR A 128 6.14 15.46 -7.69
CA THR A 128 5.78 14.89 -6.39
C THR A 128 6.31 15.76 -5.25
N GLN A 129 5.88 15.45 -4.04
CA GLN A 129 6.40 16.00 -2.80
C GLN A 129 6.85 14.85 -1.89
N PRO A 130 7.81 15.04 -1.00
CA PRO A 130 8.15 14.06 0.03
C PRO A 130 7.07 14.05 1.12
N ILE A 131 5.90 13.48 0.79
CA ILE A 131 4.64 13.61 1.53
C ILE A 131 4.81 13.30 3.02
N SER A 132 5.39 12.14 3.36
CA SER A 132 5.59 11.74 4.75
C SER A 132 6.47 12.74 5.50
N THR A 133 7.55 13.22 4.88
CA THR A 133 8.43 14.23 5.46
C THR A 133 7.68 15.55 5.70
N VAL A 134 6.91 16.00 4.72
CA VAL A 134 6.13 17.26 4.82
C VAL A 134 5.09 17.17 5.94
N ILE A 135 4.28 16.09 5.97
CA ILE A 135 3.23 15.92 6.99
C ILE A 135 3.84 15.77 8.39
N GLN A 136 4.88 14.94 8.54
CA GLN A 136 5.54 14.76 9.84
C GLN A 136 6.16 16.07 10.35
N ASN A 137 6.82 16.85 9.49
CA ASN A 137 7.37 18.14 9.90
C ASN A 137 6.27 19.15 10.24
N ALA A 138 5.15 19.17 9.50
CA ALA A 138 4.02 20.04 9.79
C ALA A 138 3.43 19.76 11.17
N MET A 139 3.24 18.49 11.52
CA MET A 139 2.71 18.09 12.82
C MET A 139 3.72 18.31 13.96
N ARG A 140 5.03 18.22 13.69
CA ARG A 140 6.09 18.43 14.70
C ARG A 140 6.43 19.88 14.93
N MET A 141 6.19 20.75 13.96
CA MET A 141 6.57 22.16 14.03
C MET A 141 5.84 22.88 15.16
N LEU A 142 6.56 23.72 15.88
CA LEU A 142 6.02 24.52 16.97
C LEU A 142 5.07 25.58 16.45
N PRO A 143 3.87 25.68 17.00
CA PRO A 143 2.91 26.71 16.59
C PRO A 143 3.31 28.13 17.03
N SER A 144 4.31 28.27 17.92
CA SER A 144 4.90 29.56 18.31
C SER A 144 5.84 30.15 17.26
N ILE A 145 6.18 29.41 16.20
CA ILE A 145 7.06 29.85 15.12
C ILE A 145 6.20 30.24 13.93
N SER A 146 6.47 31.40 13.32
CA SER A 146 5.82 31.88 12.08
C SER A 146 6.37 31.17 10.85
N ILE A 147 5.60 31.10 9.77
CA ILE A 147 6.05 30.51 8.49
C ILE A 147 7.22 31.32 7.91
N TYR A 148 7.16 32.63 8.03
CA TYR A 148 8.15 33.59 7.55
C TYR A 148 8.69 34.42 8.73
N ASP A 149 9.94 34.83 8.63
CA ASP A 149 10.54 35.84 9.52
C ASP A 149 10.07 37.27 9.11
N ASP A 150 10.55 38.26 9.86
CA ASP A 150 10.21 39.67 9.61
C ASP A 150 10.75 40.22 8.28
N GLU A 151 11.72 39.53 7.69
CA GLU A 151 12.34 39.84 6.41
C GLU A 151 11.65 39.12 5.25
N GLY A 152 10.70 38.23 5.52
CA GLY A 152 9.96 37.44 4.55
C GLY A 152 10.65 36.15 4.10
N ASN A 153 11.72 35.73 4.75
CA ASN A 153 12.37 34.44 4.52
C ASN A 153 11.64 33.33 5.28
N TYR A 154 11.78 32.09 4.83
CA TYR A 154 11.23 30.96 5.58
C TYR A 154 11.89 30.82 6.95
N ASN A 155 11.06 30.78 7.98
CA ASN A 155 11.47 30.69 9.36
C ASN A 155 11.54 29.23 9.84
N GLY A 156 12.15 29.00 11.02
CA GLY A 156 12.28 27.69 11.67
C GLY A 156 12.72 27.80 13.11
N PRO A 157 12.85 26.68 13.83
CA PRO A 157 13.36 26.66 15.19
C PRO A 157 14.74 27.32 15.29
N THR A 158 14.96 28.11 16.35
CA THR A 158 16.25 28.79 16.59
C THR A 158 16.86 28.35 17.92
N GLY A 159 18.18 28.46 18.07
CA GLY A 159 18.88 28.15 19.29
C GLY A 159 18.93 26.65 19.60
N ASN A 160 18.74 26.29 20.89
CA ASN A 160 18.86 24.91 21.33
C ASN A 160 17.65 24.06 20.87
N ALA A 161 17.92 22.97 20.12
CA ALA A 161 16.90 22.06 19.63
C ALA A 161 16.12 21.32 20.74
N GLU A 162 16.74 21.08 21.90
CA GLU A 162 16.05 20.50 23.06
C GLU A 162 15.00 21.41 23.69
N LEU A 163 15.09 22.71 23.42
CA LEU A 163 14.15 23.71 23.91
C LEU A 163 13.13 24.13 22.83
N ASN A 164 13.61 24.25 21.60
CA ASN A 164 12.87 24.91 20.53
C ASN A 164 12.53 23.97 19.36
N GLY A 165 12.85 22.67 19.50
CA GLY A 165 12.58 21.69 18.45
C GLY A 165 13.58 21.74 17.30
N ASP A 166 13.36 20.83 16.35
CA ASP A 166 14.25 20.62 15.20
C ASP A 166 13.52 20.31 13.89
N ALA A 167 12.21 20.56 13.83
CA ALA A 167 11.43 20.33 12.65
C ALA A 167 11.81 21.29 11.50
N LEU A 168 11.76 20.81 10.28
CA LEU A 168 11.95 21.62 9.08
C LEU A 168 10.65 22.38 8.73
N ASN A 169 10.78 23.57 8.18
CA ASN A 169 9.63 24.32 7.68
C ASN A 169 8.94 23.56 6.52
N PRO A 170 7.74 23.00 6.74
CA PRO A 170 7.08 22.15 5.72
C PRO A 170 6.59 22.96 4.52
N VAL A 171 6.27 24.24 4.71
CA VAL A 171 5.86 25.13 3.62
C VAL A 171 7.03 25.45 2.71
N ALA A 172 8.21 25.64 3.28
CA ALA A 172 9.45 25.80 2.51
C ALA A 172 9.82 24.54 1.74
N ILE A 173 9.70 23.34 2.35
CA ILE A 173 9.94 22.08 1.65
C ILE A 173 9.07 22.00 0.39
N VAL A 174 7.77 22.22 0.52
CA VAL A 174 6.81 22.12 -0.59
C VAL A 174 7.09 23.13 -1.70
N ASN A 175 7.57 24.33 -1.36
CA ASN A 175 7.75 25.41 -2.33
C ASN A 175 9.14 25.36 -3.01
N GLU A 176 10.18 25.00 -2.30
CA GLU A 176 11.55 25.12 -2.78
C GLU A 176 12.14 23.83 -3.31
N GLN A 177 11.79 22.68 -2.72
CA GLN A 177 12.28 21.40 -3.20
C GLN A 177 11.52 20.93 -4.44
N LYS A 178 12.23 20.31 -5.39
CA LYS A 178 11.66 19.91 -6.69
C LYS A 178 11.93 18.42 -6.92
N TYR A 179 10.87 17.65 -7.01
CA TYR A 179 10.89 16.23 -7.33
C TYR A 179 10.08 16.00 -8.60
N ARG A 180 10.78 15.76 -9.71
CA ARG A 180 10.19 15.61 -11.05
C ARG A 180 10.49 14.25 -11.60
N MET A 181 9.47 13.63 -12.20
CA MET A 181 9.57 12.37 -12.90
C MET A 181 8.95 12.50 -14.28
N LYS A 182 9.61 11.95 -15.28
CA LYS A 182 9.05 11.73 -16.63
C LYS A 182 9.08 10.24 -16.90
N GLY A 183 7.96 9.72 -17.39
CA GLY A 183 7.81 8.30 -17.72
C GLY A 183 7.26 8.12 -19.13
N PHE A 184 7.71 7.05 -19.78
CA PHE A 184 7.13 6.53 -21.00
C PHE A 184 6.96 5.03 -20.86
N ARG A 185 5.79 4.51 -21.27
CA ARG A 185 5.54 3.07 -21.29
C ARG A 185 4.83 2.68 -22.57
N MET A 186 5.33 1.65 -23.20
CA MET A 186 4.71 0.98 -24.33
C MET A 186 4.39 -0.46 -23.93
N LEU A 187 3.15 -0.87 -24.14
CA LEU A 187 2.73 -2.27 -24.07
C LEU A 187 2.11 -2.64 -25.40
N SER A 188 2.69 -3.57 -26.11
CA SER A 188 2.19 -3.99 -27.42
C SER A 188 2.24 -5.51 -27.56
N ASN A 189 1.27 -6.04 -28.29
CA ASN A 189 1.29 -7.43 -28.70
C ASN A 189 0.66 -7.60 -30.09
N ILE A 190 1.18 -8.57 -30.82
CA ILE A 190 0.66 -9.00 -32.10
C ILE A 190 0.41 -10.49 -32.01
N SER A 191 -0.80 -10.94 -32.35
CA SER A 191 -1.16 -12.35 -32.39
C SER A 191 -1.69 -12.75 -33.75
N ALA A 192 -1.32 -13.94 -34.19
CA ALA A 192 -1.89 -14.61 -35.36
C ALA A 192 -2.57 -15.89 -34.93
N GLU A 193 -3.80 -16.06 -35.37
CA GLU A 193 -4.62 -17.27 -35.16
C GLU A 193 -4.88 -17.91 -36.53
N TRP A 194 -4.54 -19.17 -36.67
CA TRP A 194 -4.73 -19.96 -37.86
C TRP A 194 -5.60 -21.17 -37.52
N GLU A 195 -6.78 -21.20 -38.08
CA GLU A 195 -7.65 -22.39 -38.07
C GLU A 195 -7.16 -23.36 -39.15
N ILE A 196 -6.41 -24.40 -38.73
CA ILE A 196 -5.77 -25.39 -39.59
C ILE A 196 -6.81 -26.28 -40.22
N ILE A 197 -7.71 -26.79 -39.40
CA ILE A 197 -8.92 -27.55 -39.75
C ILE A 197 -10.03 -27.15 -38.80
N ASP A 198 -11.28 -27.48 -39.12
CA ASP A 198 -12.42 -27.16 -38.25
C ASP A 198 -12.22 -27.61 -36.80
N GLY A 199 -12.21 -26.62 -35.90
CA GLY A 199 -11.97 -26.79 -34.49
C GLY A 199 -10.50 -26.86 -34.03
N LEU A 200 -9.50 -26.92 -34.94
CA LEU A 200 -8.08 -26.91 -34.59
C LEU A 200 -7.43 -25.56 -34.91
N VAL A 201 -7.10 -24.80 -33.89
CA VAL A 201 -6.55 -23.44 -34.00
C VAL A 201 -5.15 -23.41 -33.46
N ALA A 202 -4.18 -23.01 -34.28
CA ALA A 202 -2.84 -22.60 -33.85
C ALA A 202 -2.84 -21.10 -33.61
N LYS A 203 -2.25 -20.67 -32.50
CA LYS A 203 -2.09 -19.26 -32.15
C LYS A 203 -0.66 -18.97 -31.72
N THR A 204 -0.08 -17.91 -32.28
CA THR A 204 1.17 -17.34 -31.80
C THR A 204 0.95 -15.89 -31.39
N THR A 205 1.62 -15.45 -30.32
CA THR A 205 1.54 -14.06 -29.83
C THR A 205 2.94 -13.61 -29.46
N GLY A 206 3.42 -12.55 -30.11
CA GLY A 206 4.61 -11.81 -29.69
C GLY A 206 4.19 -10.54 -28.96
N GLY A 207 4.80 -10.27 -27.83
CA GLY A 207 4.54 -9.08 -27.00
C GLY A 207 5.82 -8.38 -26.59
N ALA A 208 5.74 -7.07 -26.41
CA ALA A 208 6.80 -6.25 -25.85
C ALA A 208 6.22 -5.22 -24.89
N GLU A 209 6.85 -5.09 -23.74
CA GLU A 209 6.65 -4.00 -22.80
C GLU A 209 7.95 -3.25 -22.64
N LEU A 210 7.95 -1.95 -22.94
CA LEU A 210 9.10 -1.06 -22.81
C LEU A 210 8.73 0.06 -21.85
N GLY A 211 9.58 0.29 -20.85
CA GLY A 211 9.44 1.34 -19.85
C GLY A 211 10.67 2.22 -19.80
N TYR A 212 10.48 3.51 -19.72
CA TYR A 212 11.52 4.48 -19.43
C TYR A 212 11.07 5.42 -18.34
N GLU A 213 11.91 5.61 -17.34
CA GLU A 213 11.68 6.53 -16.24
C GLU A 213 12.90 7.43 -16.05
N TYR A 214 12.66 8.72 -15.84
CA TYR A 214 13.68 9.70 -15.54
C TYR A 214 13.24 10.54 -14.34
N ASN A 215 14.05 10.54 -13.29
CA ASN A 215 13.83 11.31 -12.06
C ASN A 215 14.88 12.42 -11.96
N ASN A 216 14.43 13.60 -11.55
CA ASN A 216 15.29 14.75 -11.26
C ASN A 216 14.83 15.38 -9.93
N ASN A 217 15.62 15.20 -8.89
CA ASN A 217 15.36 15.70 -7.55
C ASN A 217 16.36 16.82 -7.24
N TYR A 218 15.85 17.93 -6.77
CA TYR A 218 16.64 19.11 -6.44
C TYR A 218 16.24 19.67 -5.08
N ILE A 219 17.21 19.87 -4.21
CA ILE A 219 17.08 20.50 -2.90
C ILE A 219 18.00 21.73 -2.90
N PRO A 220 17.47 22.95 -2.72
CA PRO A 220 18.28 24.17 -2.66
C PRO A 220 19.10 24.25 -1.39
N LYS A 221 20.07 25.15 -1.33
CA LYS A 221 20.61 25.60 -0.07
C LYS A 221 19.56 26.40 0.70
N TYR A 222 19.51 26.23 1.99
CA TYR A 222 18.56 26.93 2.83
C TYR A 222 19.10 27.16 4.24
N LYS A 223 18.53 28.16 4.93
CA LYS A 223 18.70 28.37 6.34
C LYS A 223 17.35 28.72 6.94
N TRP A 224 16.74 27.74 7.61
CA TRP A 224 15.43 27.85 8.24
C TRP A 224 15.61 27.70 9.75
N GLY A 225 15.83 28.82 10.45
CA GLY A 225 16.21 28.82 11.86
C GLY A 225 17.57 28.14 12.10
N ASN A 226 17.58 27.10 12.94
CA ASN A 226 18.77 26.30 13.25
C ASN A 226 19.05 25.18 12.23
N LYS A 227 18.15 25.01 11.26
CA LYS A 227 18.33 24.04 10.18
C LYS A 227 18.95 24.71 8.96
N GLU A 228 20.14 24.25 8.62
CA GLU A 228 20.89 24.80 7.50
C GLU A 228 21.37 23.71 6.56
N GLN A 229 21.15 23.92 5.28
CA GLN A 229 21.79 23.19 4.21
C GLN A 229 22.67 24.17 3.43
N THR A 230 23.96 24.07 3.63
CA THR A 230 24.93 25.01 3.07
C THR A 230 25.14 24.85 1.57
N ASN A 231 24.89 23.65 1.05
CA ASN A 231 25.06 23.31 -0.36
C ASN A 231 23.75 22.83 -0.97
N THR A 232 23.52 23.16 -2.23
CA THR A 232 22.47 22.52 -3.01
C THR A 232 22.74 21.03 -3.16
N SER A 233 21.70 20.22 -3.28
CA SER A 233 21.80 18.80 -3.62
C SER A 233 20.94 18.50 -4.85
N GLN A 234 21.49 17.78 -5.80
CA GLN A 234 20.76 17.32 -6.96
C GLN A 234 21.06 15.85 -7.23
N SER A 235 20.03 15.08 -7.52
CA SER A 235 20.16 13.70 -7.96
C SER A 235 19.34 13.47 -9.21
N LEU A 236 19.94 12.78 -10.18
CA LEU A 236 19.30 12.30 -11.38
C LEU A 236 19.31 10.78 -11.36
N SER A 237 18.24 10.17 -11.81
CA SER A 237 18.23 8.74 -12.09
C SER A 237 17.42 8.45 -13.34
N SER A 238 17.85 7.45 -14.10
CA SER A 238 17.08 6.92 -15.22
C SER A 238 17.03 5.41 -15.12
N ALA A 239 15.88 4.84 -15.50
CA ALA A 239 15.67 3.41 -15.58
C ALA A 239 15.07 3.07 -16.94
N TYR A 240 15.57 2.01 -17.55
CA TYR A 240 15.02 1.41 -18.75
C TYR A 240 14.64 -0.04 -18.46
N GLU A 241 13.41 -0.39 -18.78
CA GLU A 241 12.86 -1.73 -18.55
C GLU A 241 12.32 -2.29 -19.86
N GLU A 242 12.59 -3.55 -20.13
CA GLU A 242 12.06 -4.27 -21.25
C GLU A 242 11.60 -5.67 -20.85
N LEU A 243 10.43 -6.04 -21.31
CA LEU A 243 9.89 -7.38 -21.20
C LEU A 243 9.44 -7.84 -22.59
N TYR A 244 9.94 -8.98 -23.01
CA TYR A 244 9.51 -9.65 -24.22
C TYR A 244 8.73 -10.91 -23.88
N LEU A 245 7.67 -11.15 -24.63
CA LEU A 245 6.78 -12.30 -24.48
C LEU A 245 6.62 -13.01 -25.83
N TRP A 246 6.69 -14.32 -25.80
CA TRP A 246 6.33 -15.15 -26.96
C TRP A 246 5.54 -16.36 -26.52
N ASP A 247 4.25 -16.37 -26.84
CA ASP A 247 3.30 -17.45 -26.53
C ASP A 247 2.89 -18.19 -27.80
N ASN A 248 2.87 -19.53 -27.70
CA ASN A 248 2.35 -20.37 -28.75
C ASN A 248 1.36 -21.36 -28.16
N SER A 249 0.27 -21.61 -28.85
CA SER A 249 -0.73 -22.59 -28.43
C SER A 249 -1.38 -23.28 -29.61
N LEU A 250 -1.73 -24.55 -29.41
CA LEU A 250 -2.55 -25.33 -30.30
C LEU A 250 -3.79 -25.77 -29.52
N THR A 251 -4.97 -25.34 -29.96
CA THR A 251 -6.25 -25.58 -29.30
C THR A 251 -7.15 -26.37 -30.22
N TYR A 252 -7.73 -27.47 -29.74
CA TYR A 252 -8.78 -28.23 -30.40
C TYR A 252 -10.09 -28.05 -29.64
N ASP A 253 -11.13 -27.51 -30.32
CA ASP A 253 -12.47 -27.29 -29.77
C ASP A 253 -13.47 -28.01 -30.65
N LYS A 254 -14.18 -29.01 -30.11
CA LYS A 254 -15.13 -29.80 -30.87
C LYS A 254 -16.33 -30.25 -30.04
N VAL A 255 -17.48 -30.27 -30.68
CA VAL A 255 -18.73 -30.78 -30.10
C VAL A 255 -19.09 -32.10 -30.80
N PHE A 256 -19.30 -33.16 -30.00
CA PHE A 256 -19.70 -34.49 -30.45
C PHE A 256 -21.01 -34.87 -29.75
N GLY A 257 -22.13 -34.54 -30.38
CA GLY A 257 -23.44 -34.72 -29.76
C GLY A 257 -23.57 -33.93 -28.47
N LYS A 258 -23.67 -34.63 -27.32
CA LYS A 258 -23.74 -34.01 -25.97
C LYS A 258 -22.37 -33.71 -25.35
N HIS A 259 -21.30 -34.15 -25.99
CA HIS A 259 -19.93 -33.99 -25.49
C HIS A 259 -19.28 -32.76 -26.11
N LYS A 260 -18.70 -31.89 -25.30
CA LYS A 260 -17.85 -30.78 -25.76
C LYS A 260 -16.47 -30.95 -25.17
N LEU A 261 -15.46 -30.96 -26.05
CA LEU A 261 -14.05 -31.05 -25.69
C LEU A 261 -13.32 -29.80 -26.18
N ASN A 262 -12.58 -29.17 -25.26
CA ASN A 262 -11.58 -28.16 -25.60
C ASN A 262 -10.25 -28.62 -24.99
N ALA A 263 -9.28 -28.94 -25.83
CA ALA A 263 -7.95 -29.36 -25.43
C ALA A 263 -6.93 -28.35 -25.96
N MET A 264 -5.96 -27.96 -25.14
CA MET A 264 -4.92 -27.01 -25.50
C MET A 264 -3.56 -27.50 -25.00
N ILE A 265 -2.56 -27.35 -25.85
CA ILE A 265 -1.14 -27.40 -25.45
C ILE A 265 -0.48 -26.08 -25.84
N GLY A 266 0.51 -25.66 -25.08
CA GLY A 266 1.16 -24.38 -25.36
C GLY A 266 2.52 -24.22 -24.70
N THR A 267 3.26 -23.23 -25.18
CA THR A 267 4.52 -22.77 -24.65
C THR A 267 4.50 -21.27 -24.47
N SER A 268 5.20 -20.77 -23.47
CA SER A 268 5.37 -19.35 -23.21
C SER A 268 6.83 -19.07 -22.85
N TYR A 269 7.41 -18.05 -23.47
CA TYR A 269 8.72 -17.54 -23.13
C TYR A 269 8.61 -16.06 -22.75
N GLN A 270 9.23 -15.69 -21.65
CA GLN A 270 9.33 -14.32 -21.19
C GLN A 270 10.78 -14.00 -20.87
N GLU A 271 11.21 -12.81 -21.23
CA GLU A 271 12.52 -12.27 -20.87
C GLU A 271 12.36 -10.84 -20.42
N TYR A 272 12.90 -10.55 -19.25
CA TYR A 272 12.88 -9.21 -18.66
C TYR A 272 14.29 -8.72 -18.43
N LYS A 273 14.53 -7.46 -18.75
CA LYS A 273 15.77 -6.76 -18.46
C LYS A 273 15.46 -5.38 -17.88
N LYS A 274 16.22 -4.99 -16.88
CA LYS A 274 16.21 -3.63 -16.33
C LYS A 274 17.63 -3.12 -16.25
N GLU A 275 17.82 -1.90 -16.72
CA GLU A 275 19.03 -1.13 -16.56
C GLU A 275 18.69 0.18 -15.87
N TRP A 276 19.50 0.58 -14.92
CA TRP A 276 19.34 1.89 -14.29
C TRP A 276 20.70 2.54 -14.05
N MET A 277 20.68 3.86 -14.02
CA MET A 277 21.83 4.69 -13.67
C MET A 277 21.39 5.84 -12.78
N SER A 278 22.27 6.29 -11.90
CA SER A 278 22.09 7.46 -11.04
C SER A 278 23.36 8.29 -11.01
N ALA A 279 23.19 9.58 -10.82
CA ALA A 279 24.26 10.49 -10.53
C ALA A 279 23.75 11.57 -9.58
N ALA A 280 24.58 11.97 -8.62
CA ALA A 280 24.25 13.05 -7.69
C ALA A 280 25.45 13.98 -7.51
N GLY A 281 25.13 15.24 -7.18
CA GLY A 281 26.15 16.24 -6.92
C GLY A 281 25.65 17.32 -5.96
N THR A 282 26.59 17.99 -5.32
CA THR A 282 26.34 19.09 -4.39
C THR A 282 27.10 20.34 -4.76
N GLY A 283 26.62 21.48 -4.24
CA GLY A 283 27.14 22.79 -4.58
C GLY A 283 26.73 23.22 -5.97
N ARG A 284 26.88 24.52 -6.25
CA ARG A 284 26.62 25.08 -7.59
C ARG A 284 27.61 26.17 -7.92
N ALA A 285 28.11 26.12 -9.14
CA ALA A 285 28.92 27.19 -9.69
C ALA A 285 28.08 28.44 -10.03
N SER A 286 26.79 28.24 -10.37
CA SER A 286 25.85 29.31 -10.73
C SER A 286 24.40 28.94 -10.33
N GLU A 287 23.63 29.90 -9.85
CA GLU A 287 22.19 29.74 -9.56
C GLU A 287 21.30 29.82 -10.81
N MET A 288 21.87 30.13 -11.98
CA MET A 288 21.13 30.33 -13.25
C MET A 288 20.62 29.02 -13.87
N THR A 289 21.22 27.89 -13.55
CA THR A 289 20.84 26.58 -14.13
C THR A 289 20.70 25.51 -13.06
N THR A 290 19.77 24.58 -13.28
CA THR A 290 19.53 23.41 -12.41
C THR A 290 20.10 22.11 -13.02
N GLU A 291 21.01 22.21 -13.99
CA GLU A 291 21.64 21.04 -14.58
C GLU A 291 22.71 20.45 -13.64
N LEU A 292 22.85 19.12 -13.64
CA LEU A 292 23.78 18.41 -12.76
C LEU A 292 25.26 18.79 -13.04
N ASP A 293 25.58 19.12 -14.30
CA ASP A 293 26.91 19.59 -14.71
C ASP A 293 27.35 20.88 -13.99
N ASN A 294 26.41 21.62 -13.44
CA ASN A 294 26.67 22.80 -12.60
C ASN A 294 27.09 22.47 -11.16
N ALA A 295 27.05 21.19 -10.76
CA ALA A 295 27.46 20.78 -9.42
C ALA A 295 28.99 20.90 -9.26
N THR A 296 29.42 21.51 -8.15
CA THR A 296 30.86 21.70 -7.88
C THR A 296 31.55 20.46 -7.34
N LYS A 297 30.76 19.49 -6.83
CA LYS A 297 31.24 18.23 -6.28
C LYS A 297 30.28 17.10 -6.64
N ALA A 298 30.77 16.08 -7.34
CA ALA A 298 30.05 14.82 -7.49
C ALA A 298 30.00 14.08 -6.14
N THR A 299 28.83 13.53 -5.78
CA THR A 299 28.61 12.83 -4.52
C THR A 299 28.27 11.37 -4.71
N ASP A 300 27.66 11.01 -5.83
CA ASP A 300 27.29 9.64 -6.15
C ASP A 300 27.27 9.43 -7.66
N VAL A 301 27.74 8.26 -8.09
CA VAL A 301 27.57 7.73 -9.44
C VAL A 301 27.28 6.24 -9.30
N GLY A 302 26.12 5.82 -9.74
CA GLY A 302 25.68 4.44 -9.65
C GLY A 302 25.04 3.93 -10.92
N GLY A 303 25.02 2.61 -11.09
CA GLY A 303 24.32 1.96 -12.16
C GLY A 303 24.38 0.45 -12.02
N ASN A 304 23.34 -0.22 -12.47
CA ASN A 304 23.24 -1.66 -12.42
C ASN A 304 22.31 -2.17 -13.52
N SER A 305 22.46 -3.45 -13.85
CA SER A 305 21.52 -4.14 -14.71
C SER A 305 21.23 -5.54 -14.18
N TYR A 306 20.01 -6.00 -14.37
CA TYR A 306 19.65 -7.37 -14.10
C TYR A 306 18.62 -7.89 -15.10
N SER A 307 18.63 -9.19 -15.31
CA SER A 307 17.69 -9.85 -16.20
C SER A 307 17.21 -11.17 -15.61
N TRP A 308 16.06 -11.62 -16.07
CA TRP A 308 15.54 -12.96 -15.82
C TRP A 308 14.74 -13.45 -17.01
N ALA A 309 14.66 -14.76 -17.15
CA ALA A 309 13.85 -15.41 -18.15
C ALA A 309 12.97 -16.51 -17.53
N LEU A 310 11.80 -16.72 -18.14
CA LEU A 310 10.82 -17.73 -17.76
C LEU A 310 10.39 -18.49 -19.01
N MET A 311 10.54 -19.82 -18.98
CA MET A 311 10.05 -20.71 -20.03
C MET A 311 8.99 -21.64 -19.46
N SER A 312 7.84 -21.71 -20.12
CA SER A 312 6.68 -22.45 -19.63
C SER A 312 6.15 -23.41 -20.68
N TYR A 313 5.74 -24.57 -20.21
CA TYR A 313 5.00 -25.57 -20.99
C TYR A 313 3.66 -25.81 -20.32
N MET A 314 2.58 -25.83 -21.09
CA MET A 314 1.26 -25.96 -20.53
C MET A 314 0.36 -26.88 -21.35
N GLY A 315 -0.53 -27.58 -20.64
CA GLY A 315 -1.59 -28.36 -21.23
C GLY A 315 -2.89 -28.18 -20.45
N ARG A 316 -4.01 -28.08 -21.15
CA ARG A 316 -5.33 -27.98 -20.55
C ARG A 316 -6.34 -28.81 -21.32
N VAL A 317 -7.18 -29.51 -20.59
CA VAL A 317 -8.36 -30.18 -21.12
C VAL A 317 -9.56 -29.66 -20.38
N HIS A 318 -10.53 -29.13 -21.11
CA HIS A 318 -11.83 -28.79 -20.62
C HIS A 318 -12.86 -29.67 -21.33
N TYR A 319 -13.63 -30.42 -20.55
CA TYR A 319 -14.66 -31.31 -21.04
C TYR A 319 -16.00 -30.98 -20.40
N SER A 320 -17.06 -30.98 -21.19
CA SER A 320 -18.43 -30.90 -20.67
C SER A 320 -19.36 -31.89 -21.33
N TYR A 321 -20.28 -32.42 -20.53
CA TYR A 321 -21.32 -33.33 -20.99
C TYR A 321 -22.70 -32.73 -20.75
N ASP A 322 -23.47 -32.60 -21.83
CA ASP A 322 -24.86 -32.15 -21.84
C ASP A 322 -25.10 -30.80 -21.08
N ASN A 323 -24.08 -29.94 -21.00
CA ASN A 323 -24.06 -28.72 -20.17
C ASN A 323 -24.43 -28.97 -18.70
N ARG A 324 -24.25 -30.21 -18.18
CA ARG A 324 -24.54 -30.60 -16.80
C ARG A 324 -23.25 -30.81 -16.02
N TYR A 325 -22.32 -31.56 -16.58
CA TYR A 325 -21.06 -31.92 -15.92
C TYR A 325 -19.90 -31.28 -16.65
N PHE A 326 -19.04 -30.63 -15.88
CA PHE A 326 -17.87 -29.92 -16.39
C PHE A 326 -16.63 -30.42 -15.67
N LEU A 327 -15.57 -30.65 -16.44
CA LEU A 327 -14.27 -31.05 -15.94
C LEU A 327 -13.21 -30.20 -16.60
N THR A 328 -12.29 -29.65 -15.82
CA THR A 328 -11.09 -28.98 -16.33
C THR A 328 -9.87 -29.53 -15.61
N ALA A 329 -8.88 -29.98 -16.38
CA ALA A 329 -7.57 -30.33 -15.88
C ALA A 329 -6.53 -29.47 -16.60
N THR A 330 -5.62 -28.87 -15.84
CA THR A 330 -4.51 -28.06 -16.36
C THR A 330 -3.22 -28.52 -15.72
N PHE A 331 -2.17 -28.59 -16.53
CA PHE A 331 -0.82 -28.83 -16.06
C PHE A 331 0.09 -27.74 -16.63
N ARG A 332 0.97 -27.18 -15.77
CA ARG A 332 1.96 -26.21 -16.16
C ARG A 332 3.31 -26.54 -15.55
N ALA A 333 4.35 -26.49 -16.35
CA ALA A 333 5.74 -26.59 -15.94
C ALA A 333 6.43 -25.26 -16.28
N ASP A 334 6.93 -24.55 -15.28
CA ASP A 334 7.55 -23.23 -15.40
C ASP A 334 9.02 -23.30 -15.00
N GLY A 335 9.93 -22.99 -15.92
CA GLY A 335 11.38 -22.94 -15.68
C GLY A 335 11.86 -21.49 -15.59
N SER A 336 12.31 -21.06 -14.41
CA SER A 336 12.77 -19.70 -14.15
C SER A 336 14.28 -19.63 -13.97
N SER A 337 14.92 -18.66 -14.61
CA SER A 337 16.34 -18.36 -14.43
C SER A 337 16.69 -17.77 -13.06
N LYS A 338 15.70 -17.43 -12.24
CA LYS A 338 15.89 -16.91 -10.88
C LYS A 338 16.31 -18.00 -9.89
N PHE A 339 16.15 -19.29 -10.26
CA PHE A 339 16.50 -20.45 -9.46
C PHE A 339 17.71 -21.20 -10.04
N GLY A 340 18.46 -21.87 -9.19
CA GLY A 340 19.57 -22.75 -9.58
C GLY A 340 19.12 -23.89 -10.49
N ALA A 341 20.07 -24.55 -11.14
CA ALA A 341 19.80 -25.56 -12.15
C ALA A 341 18.85 -26.68 -11.67
N ASP A 342 19.05 -27.18 -10.44
CA ASP A 342 18.28 -28.29 -9.88
C ASP A 342 16.84 -27.95 -9.49
N ASN A 343 16.56 -26.66 -9.22
CA ASN A 343 15.25 -26.16 -8.75
C ASN A 343 14.58 -25.21 -9.76
N ARG A 344 15.08 -25.16 -10.98
CA ARG A 344 14.62 -24.21 -12.00
C ARG A 344 13.17 -24.41 -12.38
N PHE A 345 12.71 -25.67 -12.48
CA PHE A 345 11.35 -26.00 -12.87
C PHE A 345 10.42 -26.20 -11.67
N GLY A 346 9.29 -25.50 -11.70
CA GLY A 346 8.13 -25.73 -10.85
C GLY A 346 7.00 -26.39 -11.64
N TYR A 347 6.24 -27.28 -10.99
CA TYR A 347 5.16 -28.06 -11.61
C TYR A 347 3.84 -27.73 -10.92
N PHE A 348 2.86 -27.27 -11.68
CA PHE A 348 1.64 -26.68 -11.18
C PHE A 348 0.39 -27.33 -11.81
N PRO A 349 -0.03 -28.49 -11.29
CA PRO A 349 -1.29 -29.11 -11.68
C PRO A 349 -2.49 -28.35 -11.09
N SER A 350 -3.59 -28.30 -11.84
CA SER A 350 -4.88 -27.86 -11.33
C SER A 350 -6.02 -28.68 -11.90
N PHE A 351 -7.06 -28.84 -11.10
CA PHE A 351 -8.23 -29.61 -11.43
C PHE A 351 -9.48 -28.91 -10.94
N SER A 352 -10.53 -28.83 -11.77
CA SER A 352 -11.82 -28.35 -11.32
C SER A 352 -12.95 -29.15 -11.95
N THR A 353 -14.00 -29.33 -11.18
CA THR A 353 -15.25 -29.94 -11.67
C THR A 353 -16.44 -29.07 -11.25
N ALA A 354 -17.47 -29.09 -12.07
CA ALA A 354 -18.73 -28.47 -11.74
C ALA A 354 -19.91 -29.32 -12.20
N TRP A 355 -20.95 -29.27 -11.39
CA TRP A 355 -22.23 -29.90 -11.71
C TRP A 355 -23.35 -28.84 -11.79
N ASN A 356 -23.90 -28.69 -12.96
CA ASN A 356 -25.06 -27.81 -13.16
C ASN A 356 -26.34 -28.58 -12.85
N VAL A 357 -26.71 -28.56 -11.57
CA VAL A 357 -27.87 -29.32 -11.04
C VAL A 357 -29.15 -28.85 -11.67
N SER A 358 -29.30 -27.54 -11.96
CA SER A 358 -30.52 -26.98 -12.56
C SER A 358 -30.85 -27.56 -13.95
N ASN A 359 -29.86 -28.16 -14.63
CA ASN A 359 -30.07 -28.81 -15.93
C ASN A 359 -30.52 -30.29 -15.83
N GLU A 360 -30.66 -30.82 -14.60
CA GLU A 360 -31.13 -32.18 -14.38
C GLU A 360 -32.64 -32.29 -14.53
N SER A 361 -33.13 -33.47 -14.95
CA SER A 361 -34.57 -33.70 -15.18
C SER A 361 -35.41 -33.51 -13.92
N PHE A 362 -34.91 -33.86 -12.76
CA PHE A 362 -35.60 -33.69 -11.46
C PHE A 362 -35.76 -32.22 -11.03
N MET A 363 -35.03 -31.29 -11.67
CA MET A 363 -35.12 -29.85 -11.39
C MET A 363 -36.18 -29.15 -12.26
N GLN A 364 -36.74 -29.83 -13.26
CA GLN A 364 -37.76 -29.24 -14.15
C GLN A 364 -39.03 -28.83 -13.40
N ASP A 365 -39.35 -29.52 -12.30
CA ASP A 365 -40.51 -29.22 -11.46
C ASP A 365 -40.25 -28.13 -10.42
N VAL A 366 -39.07 -27.50 -10.43
CA VAL A 366 -38.66 -26.46 -9.50
C VAL A 366 -38.32 -25.14 -10.24
N PRO A 367 -39.27 -24.52 -10.95
CA PRO A 367 -39.00 -23.42 -11.88
C PRO A 367 -38.56 -22.11 -11.17
N TRP A 368 -38.72 -22.01 -9.88
CA TRP A 368 -38.27 -20.86 -9.08
C TRP A 368 -36.77 -20.84 -8.83
N ILE A 369 -36.08 -22.00 -9.02
CA ILE A 369 -34.60 -22.08 -9.04
C ILE A 369 -34.19 -22.03 -10.53
N SER A 370 -33.64 -20.89 -10.95
CA SER A 370 -33.16 -20.71 -12.33
C SER A 370 -31.75 -21.22 -12.57
N MET A 371 -30.93 -21.25 -11.52
CA MET A 371 -29.59 -21.75 -11.53
C MET A 371 -29.24 -22.43 -10.21
N LEU A 372 -28.65 -23.61 -10.31
CA LEU A 372 -28.05 -24.32 -9.17
C LEU A 372 -26.83 -25.06 -9.68
N LYS A 373 -25.64 -24.60 -9.30
CA LYS A 373 -24.37 -25.15 -9.75
C LYS A 373 -23.41 -25.34 -8.60
N LEU A 374 -22.92 -26.55 -8.45
CA LEU A 374 -21.86 -26.91 -7.51
C LEU A 374 -20.51 -26.86 -8.21
N ARG A 375 -19.48 -26.33 -7.54
CA ARG A 375 -18.12 -26.22 -8.06
C ARG A 375 -17.12 -26.76 -7.04
N LEU A 376 -16.15 -27.56 -7.51
CA LEU A 376 -15.02 -28.03 -6.72
C LEU A 376 -13.75 -27.70 -7.49
N GLY A 377 -12.76 -27.18 -6.82
CA GLY A 377 -11.49 -26.83 -7.41
C GLY A 377 -10.30 -27.18 -6.51
N TYR A 378 -9.25 -27.65 -7.13
CA TYR A 378 -7.92 -27.82 -6.55
C TYR A 378 -6.90 -27.24 -7.50
N GLY A 379 -5.90 -26.52 -7.00
CA GLY A 379 -4.84 -26.01 -7.82
C GLY A 379 -3.57 -25.72 -7.02
N LEU A 380 -2.45 -25.95 -7.69
CA LEU A 380 -1.14 -25.55 -7.23
C LEU A 380 -0.65 -24.41 -8.11
N THR A 381 -0.20 -23.31 -7.50
CA THR A 381 0.42 -22.17 -8.19
C THR A 381 1.79 -21.89 -7.62
N GLY A 382 2.72 -21.42 -8.47
CA GLY A 382 4.08 -21.08 -8.06
C GLY A 382 4.30 -19.58 -7.95
N ASN A 383 5.17 -19.20 -7.03
CA ASN A 383 5.66 -17.83 -6.90
C ASN A 383 7.20 -17.83 -7.03
N GLN A 384 7.71 -16.96 -7.93
CA GLN A 384 9.13 -16.72 -8.16
C GLN A 384 9.59 -15.33 -7.73
N ASN A 385 8.86 -14.66 -6.84
CA ASN A 385 9.15 -13.28 -6.45
C ASN A 385 10.36 -13.20 -5.52
N ILE A 386 11.54 -13.44 -6.09
CA ILE A 386 12.87 -13.28 -5.49
C ILE A 386 13.74 -12.43 -6.41
N ASP A 387 14.84 -11.91 -5.86
CA ASP A 387 15.85 -11.22 -6.64
C ASP A 387 16.42 -12.14 -7.74
N ALA A 388 16.77 -11.57 -8.89
CA ALA A 388 17.55 -12.29 -9.88
C ALA A 388 18.90 -12.70 -9.27
N TYR A 389 19.37 -13.89 -9.65
CA TYR A 389 20.65 -14.47 -9.16
C TYR A 389 20.70 -14.73 -7.64
N ALA A 390 19.55 -14.90 -6.97
CA ALA A 390 19.48 -15.19 -5.54
C ALA A 390 20.16 -16.51 -5.14
N PHE A 391 20.37 -17.42 -6.10
CA PHE A 391 21.08 -18.68 -5.93
C PHE A 391 22.61 -18.57 -6.03
N ALA A 392 23.14 -17.41 -6.47
CA ALA A 392 24.57 -17.17 -6.68
C ALA A 392 25.12 -16.16 -5.67
N ASP A 393 26.39 -16.33 -5.29
CA ASP A 393 27.07 -15.37 -4.41
C ASP A 393 27.23 -14.02 -5.10
N LYS A 394 26.96 -12.95 -4.36
CA LYS A 394 27.19 -11.58 -4.79
C LYS A 394 28.42 -11.04 -4.07
N LEU A 395 29.36 -10.51 -4.85
CA LEU A 395 30.58 -9.92 -4.34
C LEU A 395 30.47 -8.40 -4.35
N GLU A 396 30.88 -7.77 -3.27
CA GLU A 396 31.11 -6.32 -3.18
C GLU A 396 32.57 -6.01 -3.55
N VAL A 397 32.77 -5.08 -4.48
CA VAL A 397 34.10 -4.73 -4.99
C VAL A 397 34.64 -3.40 -4.42
N ASN A 398 33.84 -2.69 -3.65
CA ASN A 398 34.18 -1.38 -3.08
C ASN A 398 34.50 -1.45 -1.60
N GLY A 399 34.70 -2.65 -1.05
CA GLY A 399 35.11 -2.82 0.33
C GLY A 399 36.49 -2.21 0.59
N VAL A 400 36.66 -1.64 1.76
CA VAL A 400 37.94 -1.08 2.19
C VAL A 400 38.37 -1.78 3.46
N TYR A 401 39.59 -2.27 3.47
CA TYR A 401 40.23 -2.85 4.65
C TYR A 401 41.46 -2.07 5.03
N ASN A 402 41.58 -1.74 6.29
CA ASN A 402 42.74 -1.02 6.85
C ASN A 402 43.71 -2.05 7.42
N PHE A 403 44.87 -2.22 6.82
CA PHE A 403 45.96 -3.02 7.40
C PHE A 403 46.73 -2.17 8.39
N GLY A 404 46.76 -2.60 9.63
CA GLY A 404 47.57 -2.02 10.69
C GLY A 404 46.86 -0.98 11.56
N SER A 405 46.70 -1.27 12.82
CA SER A 405 46.20 -0.37 13.87
C SER A 405 47.26 -0.08 14.94
N GLN A 406 48.53 0.11 14.56
CA GLN A 406 49.50 0.58 15.51
C GLN A 406 49.51 2.12 15.50
N ARG A 407 49.41 2.72 16.68
CA ARG A 407 49.48 4.17 16.88
C ARG A 407 50.74 4.73 16.18
N GLY A 408 50.53 5.52 15.13
CA GLY A 408 51.58 6.30 14.48
C GLY A 408 52.00 5.89 13.07
N PHE A 409 51.34 4.87 12.45
CA PHE A 409 51.53 4.53 11.06
C PHE A 409 50.27 4.88 10.24
N GLU A 410 50.45 5.46 9.05
CA GLU A 410 49.39 5.64 8.09
C GLU A 410 48.78 4.25 7.80
N SER A 411 47.48 4.09 8.01
CA SER A 411 46.78 2.87 7.67
C SER A 411 46.71 2.77 6.14
N GLU A 412 47.31 1.75 5.56
CA GLU A 412 47.16 1.46 4.14
C GLU A 412 45.76 0.95 3.88
N GLN A 413 44.97 1.73 3.17
CA GLN A 413 43.64 1.34 2.71
C GLN A 413 43.79 0.46 1.46
N VAL A 414 43.36 -0.79 1.55
CA VAL A 414 43.34 -1.73 0.43
C VAL A 414 41.91 -2.02 0.01
N SER A 415 41.64 -1.92 -1.28
CA SER A 415 40.36 -2.34 -1.84
C SER A 415 40.14 -3.84 -1.63
N LEU A 416 38.99 -4.19 -1.11
CA LEU A 416 38.62 -5.55 -0.79
C LEU A 416 37.44 -6.01 -1.64
N ILE A 417 37.54 -7.24 -2.12
CA ILE A 417 36.39 -7.96 -2.69
C ILE A 417 35.95 -8.99 -1.67
N TYR A 418 34.70 -8.92 -1.25
CA TYR A 418 34.16 -9.82 -0.23
C TYR A 418 32.73 -10.25 -0.57
N PRO A 419 32.26 -11.40 -0.05
CA PRO A 419 30.86 -11.79 -0.20
C PRO A 419 29.95 -10.79 0.53
N TYR A 420 29.22 -10.01 -0.26
CA TYR A 420 28.28 -9.02 0.29
C TYR A 420 27.01 -9.69 0.79
N LYS A 421 26.54 -10.74 0.09
CA LYS A 421 25.30 -11.45 0.37
C LYS A 421 25.53 -12.95 0.19
N LEU A 422 25.13 -13.74 1.19
CA LEU A 422 25.16 -15.19 1.07
C LEU A 422 24.13 -15.67 0.04
N SER A 423 24.53 -16.59 -0.79
CA SER A 423 23.66 -17.27 -1.74
C SER A 423 22.87 -18.41 -1.09
N ASN A 424 21.84 -18.84 -1.80
CA ASN A 424 21.16 -20.09 -1.51
C ASN A 424 20.99 -20.91 -2.81
N PRO A 425 21.94 -21.76 -3.18
CA PRO A 425 21.84 -22.59 -4.38
C PRO A 425 20.63 -23.52 -4.39
N SER A 426 20.10 -23.90 -3.22
CA SER A 426 18.95 -24.78 -3.07
C SER A 426 17.60 -24.06 -3.08
N ILE A 427 17.58 -22.75 -3.31
CA ILE A 427 16.34 -21.99 -3.36
C ILE A 427 15.42 -22.51 -4.47
N LYS A 428 14.15 -22.67 -4.16
CA LYS A 428 13.12 -23.22 -5.06
C LYS A 428 11.85 -22.37 -5.07
N TRP A 429 10.93 -22.74 -5.91
CA TRP A 429 9.61 -22.13 -6.00
C TRP A 429 8.86 -22.18 -4.66
N GLU A 430 8.29 -21.06 -4.27
CA GLU A 430 7.21 -21.03 -3.29
C GLU A 430 5.94 -21.55 -3.97
N SER A 431 5.14 -22.34 -3.28
CA SER A 431 3.91 -22.89 -3.83
C SER A 431 2.69 -22.55 -2.99
N VAL A 432 1.60 -22.23 -3.67
CA VAL A 432 0.29 -22.01 -3.04
C VAL A 432 -0.64 -23.13 -3.47
N GLU A 433 -1.02 -23.95 -2.51
CA GLU A 433 -1.99 -25.01 -2.66
C GLU A 433 -3.38 -24.48 -2.28
N GLN A 434 -4.31 -24.52 -3.21
CA GLN A 434 -5.65 -23.98 -3.01
C GLN A 434 -6.72 -25.04 -3.23
N TYR A 435 -7.66 -25.10 -2.29
CA TYR A 435 -8.91 -25.86 -2.38
C TYR A 435 -10.07 -24.85 -2.41
N ASN A 436 -11.04 -25.10 -3.25
CA ASN A 436 -12.22 -24.25 -3.39
C ASN A 436 -13.48 -25.11 -3.54
N VAL A 437 -14.54 -24.76 -2.81
CA VAL A 437 -15.88 -25.32 -2.92
C VAL A 437 -16.84 -24.17 -3.13
N GLY A 438 -17.52 -24.15 -4.27
CA GLY A 438 -18.41 -23.07 -4.65
C GLY A 438 -19.85 -23.53 -4.93
N LEU A 439 -20.79 -22.66 -4.63
CA LEU A 439 -22.21 -22.82 -4.93
C LEU A 439 -22.69 -21.56 -5.64
N ASP A 440 -23.24 -21.75 -6.85
CA ASP A 440 -23.93 -20.69 -7.59
C ASP A 440 -25.43 -21.00 -7.56
N ILE A 441 -26.24 -20.06 -7.11
CA ILE A 441 -27.69 -20.22 -6.98
C ILE A 441 -28.41 -19.01 -7.61
N GLY A 442 -29.38 -19.28 -8.44
CA GLY A 442 -30.24 -18.28 -9.07
C GLY A 442 -31.70 -18.55 -8.80
N PHE A 443 -32.44 -17.51 -8.51
CA PHE A 443 -33.88 -17.57 -8.23
C PHE A 443 -34.65 -16.61 -9.13
N LEU A 444 -35.95 -16.99 -9.43
CA LEU A 444 -36.89 -16.12 -10.11
C LEU A 444 -36.39 -15.61 -11.50
N ASN A 445 -35.89 -16.52 -12.33
CA ASN A 445 -35.29 -16.21 -13.62
C ASN A 445 -34.09 -15.26 -13.49
N ASP A 446 -33.15 -15.61 -12.60
CA ASP A 446 -31.93 -14.85 -12.28
C ASP A 446 -32.17 -13.41 -11.78
N ARG A 447 -33.36 -13.16 -11.19
CA ARG A 447 -33.59 -11.89 -10.48
C ARG A 447 -32.77 -11.79 -9.17
N ILE A 448 -32.44 -12.92 -8.58
CA ILE A 448 -31.57 -13.04 -7.44
C ILE A 448 -30.52 -14.09 -7.78
N VAL A 449 -29.26 -13.70 -7.83
CA VAL A 449 -28.13 -14.60 -8.07
C VAL A 449 -27.17 -14.46 -6.91
N ALA A 450 -26.88 -15.57 -6.26
CA ALA A 450 -25.90 -15.63 -5.18
C ALA A 450 -24.78 -16.62 -5.53
N ASN A 451 -23.54 -16.26 -5.22
CA ASN A 451 -22.38 -17.13 -5.30
C ASN A 451 -21.74 -17.18 -3.90
N VAL A 452 -21.46 -18.40 -3.45
CA VAL A 452 -20.75 -18.62 -2.18
C VAL A 452 -19.57 -19.53 -2.46
N ASP A 453 -18.37 -19.07 -2.12
CA ASP A 453 -17.14 -19.82 -2.27
C ASP A 453 -16.45 -20.00 -0.92
N PHE A 454 -16.12 -21.23 -0.56
CA PHE A 454 -15.28 -21.59 0.56
C PHE A 454 -13.91 -21.91 0.03
N TYR A 455 -12.89 -21.27 0.54
CA TYR A 455 -11.51 -21.52 0.12
C TYR A 455 -10.57 -21.83 1.28
N LEU A 456 -9.57 -22.65 0.99
CA LEU A 456 -8.42 -22.90 1.82
C LEU A 456 -7.17 -22.76 0.96
N LYS A 457 -6.30 -21.82 1.32
CA LYS A 457 -5.02 -21.57 0.65
C LYS A 457 -3.88 -21.83 1.63
N ASN A 458 -2.98 -22.75 1.31
CA ASN A 458 -1.75 -22.97 2.05
C ASN A 458 -0.56 -22.52 1.18
N THR A 459 0.11 -21.48 1.61
CA THR A 459 1.41 -21.10 1.06
C THR A 459 2.46 -21.97 1.72
N ASN A 460 3.14 -22.79 0.94
CA ASN A 460 4.19 -23.70 1.38
C ASN A 460 5.54 -23.23 0.84
N ASP A 461 6.63 -23.57 1.53
CA ASP A 461 7.99 -23.20 1.12
C ASP A 461 8.11 -21.69 0.87
N MET A 462 7.49 -20.87 1.75
CA MET A 462 7.41 -19.42 1.59
C MET A 462 8.81 -18.83 1.44
N LEU A 463 8.96 -17.98 0.43
CA LEU A 463 10.19 -17.24 0.17
C LEU A 463 10.33 -16.11 1.18
N THR A 464 11.28 -16.24 2.09
CA THR A 464 11.58 -15.25 3.13
C THR A 464 13.08 -15.07 3.27
N LYS A 465 13.49 -14.02 3.96
CA LYS A 465 14.89 -13.72 4.23
C LYS A 465 15.26 -14.20 5.63
N LYS A 466 16.36 -14.97 5.74
CA LYS A 466 16.81 -15.54 7.02
C LYS A 466 17.92 -14.68 7.63
N PRO A 467 17.78 -14.26 8.91
CA PRO A 467 18.85 -13.58 9.63
C PRO A 467 20.16 -14.37 9.58
N VAL A 468 21.27 -13.68 9.41
CA VAL A 468 22.62 -14.26 9.44
C VAL A 468 23.36 -13.83 10.69
N PRO A 469 24.23 -14.68 11.28
CA PRO A 469 25.08 -14.30 12.42
C PRO A 469 26.02 -13.15 12.01
N GLN A 470 26.35 -12.27 12.97
CA GLN A 470 27.35 -11.21 12.75
C GLN A 470 28.72 -11.73 12.32
N THR A 471 29.03 -12.96 12.70
CA THR A 471 30.29 -13.66 12.33
C THR A 471 30.33 -14.14 10.88
N SER A 472 29.23 -13.99 10.11
CA SER A 472 29.19 -14.40 8.69
C SER A 472 30.07 -13.54 7.79
N GLY A 473 30.46 -12.33 8.23
CA GLY A 473 31.24 -11.39 7.42
C GLY A 473 30.46 -10.76 6.26
N THR A 474 29.14 -10.90 6.25
CA THR A 474 28.23 -10.33 5.23
C THR A 474 27.43 -9.17 5.81
N SER A 475 26.69 -8.47 4.95
CA SER A 475 25.78 -7.43 5.40
C SER A 475 24.76 -7.95 6.41
N LEU A 476 24.55 -7.17 7.49
CA LEU A 476 23.57 -7.47 8.54
C LEU A 476 22.19 -6.86 8.25
N GLU A 477 22.09 -6.07 7.19
CA GLU A 477 20.80 -5.49 6.80
C GLU A 477 19.82 -6.56 6.34
N GLN A 478 18.59 -6.50 6.81
CA GLN A 478 17.53 -7.45 6.45
C GLN A 478 17.33 -7.55 4.92
N ALA A 479 17.59 -6.47 4.19
CA ALA A 479 17.52 -6.44 2.73
C ALA A 479 18.50 -7.42 2.08
N ASP A 480 19.62 -7.71 2.73
CA ASP A 480 20.73 -8.53 2.20
C ASP A 480 20.77 -9.95 2.74
N TRP A 481 19.89 -10.30 3.68
CA TRP A 481 19.81 -11.66 4.17
C TRP A 481 19.49 -12.65 3.04
N PRO A 482 20.07 -13.86 3.06
CA PRO A 482 19.82 -14.87 2.04
C PRO A 482 18.36 -15.28 2.01
N PRO A 483 17.74 -15.37 0.81
CA PRO A 483 16.41 -15.90 0.68
C PRO A 483 16.40 -17.41 0.92
N VAL A 484 15.39 -17.88 1.62
CA VAL A 484 15.20 -19.30 1.96
C VAL A 484 13.75 -19.69 1.79
N ASN A 485 13.51 -20.98 1.53
CA ASN A 485 12.17 -21.56 1.48
C ASN A 485 11.81 -22.12 2.86
N ILE A 486 11.39 -21.23 3.75
CA ILE A 486 10.93 -21.61 5.08
C ILE A 486 9.62 -20.91 5.37
N GLY A 487 8.79 -21.55 6.15
CA GLY A 487 7.52 -20.98 6.51
C GLY A 487 6.35 -21.57 5.74
N LYS A 488 5.22 -21.52 6.42
CA LYS A 488 3.93 -21.94 5.91
C LYS A 488 2.85 -21.02 6.46
N VAL A 489 2.04 -20.46 5.56
CA VAL A 489 0.93 -19.56 5.94
C VAL A 489 -0.35 -20.12 5.36
N ARG A 490 -1.41 -20.08 6.15
CA ARG A 490 -2.74 -20.48 5.76
C ARG A 490 -3.67 -19.27 5.68
N ASN A 491 -4.44 -19.20 4.61
CA ASN A 491 -5.61 -18.36 4.50
C ASN A 491 -6.83 -19.24 4.23
N LYS A 492 -7.88 -19.07 5.00
CA LYS A 492 -9.15 -19.75 4.79
C LYS A 492 -10.29 -18.76 4.93
N GLY A 493 -11.31 -18.91 4.12
CA GLY A 493 -12.37 -17.93 4.15
C GLY A 493 -13.59 -18.30 3.33
N ILE A 494 -14.52 -17.33 3.34
CA ILE A 494 -15.76 -17.38 2.59
C ILE A 494 -15.85 -16.12 1.76
N GLU A 495 -16.15 -16.28 0.48
CA GLU A 495 -16.51 -15.19 -0.41
C GLU A 495 -17.98 -15.30 -0.75
N PHE A 496 -18.72 -14.22 -0.59
CA PHE A 496 -20.14 -14.14 -0.87
C PHE A 496 -20.39 -13.01 -1.86
N ASN A 497 -21.05 -13.32 -2.96
CA ASN A 497 -21.53 -12.35 -3.93
C ASN A 497 -23.04 -12.49 -4.11
N LEU A 498 -23.75 -11.38 -4.07
CA LEU A 498 -25.19 -11.31 -4.31
C LEU A 498 -25.50 -10.24 -5.32
N ASN A 499 -26.16 -10.67 -6.43
CA ASN A 499 -26.68 -9.77 -7.45
C ASN A 499 -28.21 -9.89 -7.45
N THR A 500 -28.90 -8.75 -7.33
CA THR A 500 -30.37 -8.74 -7.38
C THR A 500 -30.90 -7.68 -8.34
N ARG A 501 -31.92 -8.03 -9.09
CA ARG A 501 -32.76 -7.11 -9.87
C ARG A 501 -34.06 -6.89 -9.11
N ASN A 502 -34.05 -5.91 -8.20
CA ASN A 502 -35.15 -5.65 -7.29
C ASN A 502 -36.38 -5.18 -8.04
N PHE A 503 -36.19 -4.25 -9.00
CA PHE A 503 -37.23 -3.77 -9.90
C PHE A 503 -36.75 -3.81 -11.35
N VAL A 504 -37.63 -4.20 -12.30
CA VAL A 504 -37.29 -4.42 -13.71
C VAL A 504 -38.22 -3.69 -14.68
N GLY A 505 -39.05 -2.74 -14.22
CA GLY A 505 -40.00 -1.95 -15.01
C GLY A 505 -39.41 -0.63 -15.54
N GLU A 506 -40.25 0.42 -15.64
CA GLU A 506 -39.78 1.77 -15.96
C GLU A 506 -38.79 2.30 -14.90
N PHE A 507 -38.99 1.92 -13.64
CA PHE A 507 -38.04 2.06 -12.59
C PHE A 507 -37.25 0.75 -12.44
N THR A 508 -35.94 0.83 -12.58
CA THR A 508 -35.03 -0.29 -12.35
C THR A 508 -34.25 -0.07 -11.08
N TRP A 509 -34.04 -1.12 -10.32
CA TRP A 509 -33.15 -1.12 -9.15
C TRP A 509 -32.38 -2.44 -9.13
N GLU A 510 -31.07 -2.34 -9.24
CA GLU A 510 -30.14 -3.47 -9.15
C GLU A 510 -29.22 -3.29 -7.94
N THR A 511 -28.95 -4.37 -7.24
CA THR A 511 -28.03 -4.40 -6.10
C THR A 511 -26.92 -5.41 -6.36
N ASN A 512 -25.69 -5.03 -6.11
CA ASN A 512 -24.53 -5.92 -6.07
C ASN A 512 -23.85 -5.80 -4.70
N LEU A 513 -23.79 -6.90 -3.96
CA LEU A 513 -23.11 -7.02 -2.69
C LEU A 513 -22.01 -8.07 -2.82
N ASN A 514 -20.79 -7.72 -2.42
CA ASN A 514 -19.71 -8.68 -2.23
C ASN A 514 -19.19 -8.58 -0.79
N MET A 515 -18.87 -9.73 -0.20
CA MET A 515 -18.30 -9.82 1.14
C MET A 515 -17.24 -10.92 1.14
N THR A 516 -16.12 -10.64 1.79
CA THR A 516 -15.04 -11.62 1.96
C THR A 516 -14.65 -11.69 3.43
N PHE A 517 -14.75 -12.86 3.99
CA PHE A 517 -14.27 -13.24 5.32
C PHE A 517 -12.98 -14.02 5.13
N ASN A 518 -11.88 -13.58 5.72
CA ASN A 518 -10.59 -14.25 5.63
C ASN A 518 -9.97 -14.43 7.00
N LYS A 519 -9.48 -15.62 7.29
CA LYS A 519 -8.67 -15.91 8.46
C LYS A 519 -7.28 -16.31 8.02
N ASN A 520 -6.30 -15.49 8.38
CA ASN A 520 -4.88 -15.72 8.15
C ASN A 520 -4.23 -16.38 9.38
N GLU A 521 -3.29 -17.30 9.18
CA GLU A 521 -2.57 -17.99 10.24
C GLU A 521 -1.19 -18.42 9.76
N VAL A 522 -0.14 -18.09 10.51
CA VAL A 522 1.21 -18.59 10.32
C VAL A 522 1.28 -20.01 10.90
N LEU A 523 1.41 -21.04 10.06
CA LEU A 523 1.46 -22.43 10.50
C LEU A 523 2.86 -22.88 10.87
N LYS A 524 3.89 -22.33 10.18
CA LYS A 524 5.30 -22.67 10.40
C LYS A 524 6.16 -21.50 9.98
N LEU A 525 7.12 -21.14 10.81
CA LEU A 525 8.07 -20.05 10.53
C LEU A 525 9.45 -20.58 10.11
N GLY A 526 9.82 -21.76 10.60
CA GLY A 526 11.11 -22.40 10.28
C GLY A 526 12.33 -21.74 10.93
N GLY A 527 12.12 -20.87 11.90
CA GLY A 527 13.10 -20.13 12.67
C GLY A 527 12.46 -19.47 13.89
N PRO A 528 13.17 -18.60 14.60
CA PRO A 528 12.60 -17.82 15.68
C PRO A 528 11.50 -16.89 15.16
N GLU A 529 10.64 -16.44 16.06
CA GLU A 529 9.67 -15.39 15.75
C GLU A 529 10.34 -14.12 15.22
N ILE A 530 9.65 -13.41 14.35
CA ILE A 530 10.16 -12.19 13.73
C ILE A 530 9.40 -11.00 14.33
N LEU A 531 10.13 -10.14 15.04
CA LEU A 531 9.61 -8.89 15.56
C LEU A 531 10.24 -7.72 14.78
N SER A 532 9.40 -6.92 14.14
CA SER A 532 9.81 -5.70 13.42
C SER A 532 9.00 -4.52 13.92
N GLY A 533 9.61 -3.68 14.76
CA GLY A 533 8.89 -2.63 15.48
C GLY A 533 7.81 -3.22 16.38
N VAL A 534 6.55 -2.95 16.06
CA VAL A 534 5.38 -3.48 16.79
C VAL A 534 4.75 -4.69 16.11
N SER A 535 5.19 -5.06 14.90
CA SER A 535 4.65 -6.18 14.15
C SER A 535 5.36 -7.48 14.49
N LEU A 536 4.60 -8.48 14.89
CA LEU A 536 5.06 -9.83 15.23
C LEU A 536 4.60 -10.83 14.18
N ILE A 537 5.51 -11.69 13.75
CA ILE A 537 5.20 -12.90 13.00
C ILE A 537 5.58 -14.09 13.88
N ARG A 538 4.58 -14.84 14.32
CA ARG A 538 4.71 -16.00 15.24
C ARG A 538 3.77 -17.11 14.77
N GLU A 539 4.18 -18.37 14.95
CA GLU A 539 3.34 -19.54 14.67
C GLU A 539 2.04 -19.51 15.50
N GLY A 540 0.93 -19.84 14.86
CA GLY A 540 -0.41 -19.82 15.42
C GLY A 540 -1.12 -18.47 15.41
N LEU A 541 -0.45 -17.39 14.98
CA LEU A 541 -1.01 -16.04 14.90
C LEU A 541 -1.24 -15.58 13.46
N PRO A 542 -2.13 -14.60 13.24
CA PRO A 542 -2.15 -13.85 11.99
C PRO A 542 -0.81 -13.15 11.74
N ILE A 543 -0.44 -13.04 10.48
CA ILE A 543 0.78 -12.31 10.08
C ILE A 543 0.67 -10.83 10.48
N ASN A 544 1.77 -10.25 10.99
CA ASN A 544 1.86 -8.85 11.43
C ASN A 544 0.96 -8.49 12.62
N SER A 545 0.62 -9.45 13.49
CA SER A 545 -0.07 -9.15 14.74
C SER A 545 0.70 -8.11 15.56
N PHE A 546 0.03 -7.15 16.17
CA PHE A 546 0.68 -6.16 17.01
C PHE A 546 1.09 -6.76 18.34
N TYR A 547 2.32 -6.45 18.77
CA TYR A 547 2.94 -7.03 19.96
C TYR A 547 3.51 -5.96 20.86
N GLY A 548 3.10 -5.96 22.10
CA GLY A 548 3.48 -4.95 23.07
C GLY A 548 2.84 -5.19 24.43
N TYR A 549 2.82 -4.16 25.25
CA TYR A 549 2.31 -4.21 26.60
C TYR A 549 0.81 -3.89 26.64
N LYS A 550 0.11 -4.46 27.61
CA LYS A 550 -1.25 -4.02 27.94
C LYS A 550 -1.17 -2.87 28.94
N MET A 551 -1.72 -1.71 28.57
CA MET A 551 -1.94 -0.61 29.50
C MET A 551 -3.05 -1.00 30.47
N GLY A 552 -2.78 -0.90 31.76
CA GLY A 552 -3.79 -1.19 32.79
C GLY A 552 -4.51 0.05 33.29
N GLY A 553 -3.86 1.21 33.24
CA GLY A 553 -4.37 2.50 33.67
C GLY A 553 -3.27 3.47 34.04
N ILE A 554 -3.60 4.45 34.84
CA ILE A 554 -2.67 5.48 35.31
C ILE A 554 -2.64 5.45 36.84
N TYR A 555 -1.44 5.45 37.42
CA TYR A 555 -1.25 5.58 38.84
C TYR A 555 -1.82 6.92 39.32
N GLN A 556 -2.77 6.90 40.27
CA GLN A 556 -3.38 8.11 40.81
C GLN A 556 -2.64 8.64 42.03
N THR A 557 -2.08 7.75 42.86
CA THR A 557 -1.42 8.09 44.12
C THR A 557 -0.02 7.44 44.23
N LEU A 558 0.77 7.92 45.16
CA LEU A 558 2.06 7.29 45.49
C LEU A 558 1.89 5.90 46.06
N ASP A 559 0.82 5.67 46.86
CA ASP A 559 0.54 4.35 47.42
C ASP A 559 0.27 3.31 46.33
N GLU A 560 -0.41 3.71 45.27
CA GLU A 560 -0.59 2.85 44.08
C GLU A 560 0.74 2.55 43.36
N VAL A 561 1.64 3.54 43.26
CA VAL A 561 2.99 3.34 42.67
C VAL A 561 3.80 2.36 43.50
N PHE A 562 3.74 2.46 44.83
CA PHE A 562 4.42 1.54 45.75
C PHE A 562 3.86 0.12 45.76
N ALA A 563 2.55 -0.01 45.60
CA ALA A 563 1.87 -1.30 45.51
C ALA A 563 2.03 -1.96 44.12
N GLY A 564 2.38 -1.21 43.11
CA GLY A 564 2.50 -1.68 41.73
C GLY A 564 3.71 -2.56 41.48
N VAL A 565 3.63 -3.43 40.45
CA VAL A 565 4.73 -4.28 40.02
C VAL A 565 5.81 -3.41 39.37
N PRO A 566 7.08 -3.47 39.82
CA PRO A 566 8.17 -2.62 39.30
C PRO A 566 8.59 -3.05 37.88
N MET A 567 9.15 -2.11 37.15
CA MET A 567 9.76 -2.39 35.86
C MET A 567 11.20 -2.92 36.00
N GLU A 568 11.61 -3.82 35.11
CA GLU A 568 12.95 -4.37 35.05
C GLU A 568 14.03 -3.28 34.93
N ASN A 569 15.19 -3.52 35.51
CA ASN A 569 16.38 -2.63 35.56
C ASN A 569 16.10 -1.28 36.22
N ARG A 570 15.08 -1.16 36.99
CA ARG A 570 14.84 -0.03 37.88
C ARG A 570 15.08 -0.49 39.29
N ALA A 571 16.38 -0.44 39.71
CA ALA A 571 16.76 -0.78 41.05
C ALA A 571 15.91 0.06 42.03
N PRO A 572 15.17 -0.57 42.95
CA PRO A 572 14.42 0.19 43.93
C PRO A 572 15.39 1.05 44.70
N ASP A 573 15.17 2.35 44.80
CA ASP A 573 15.83 3.17 45.77
C ASP A 573 15.30 2.76 47.14
N LYS A 574 16.09 1.89 47.81
CA LYS A 574 15.71 1.36 49.11
C LYS A 574 15.59 2.46 50.19
N ALA A 575 16.21 3.63 49.96
CA ALA A 575 16.13 4.77 50.87
C ALA A 575 14.81 5.54 50.75
N SER A 576 14.23 5.59 49.53
CA SER A 576 12.94 6.30 49.25
C SER A 576 11.71 5.40 49.28
N HIS A 577 11.87 4.09 49.55
CA HIS A 577 10.79 3.09 49.46
C HIS A 577 10.09 3.06 48.08
N ASN A 578 10.70 3.61 47.04
CA ASN A 578 10.13 3.65 45.73
C ASN A 578 10.45 2.34 44.98
N SER A 579 9.47 1.50 44.76
CA SER A 579 9.61 0.24 44.02
C SER A 579 9.92 0.46 42.53
N GLN A 580 9.66 1.66 42.02
CA GLN A 580 9.91 2.03 40.62
C GLN A 580 10.66 3.35 40.54
N VAL A 581 11.97 3.30 40.21
CA VAL A 581 12.74 4.51 39.91
C VAL A 581 12.13 5.24 38.71
N ASN A 582 11.89 6.54 38.83
CA ASN A 582 11.29 7.41 37.80
C ASN A 582 9.81 7.20 37.51
N THR A 583 9.08 6.40 38.28
CA THR A 583 7.63 6.28 38.22
C THR A 583 6.98 7.15 39.28
N SER A 584 5.93 7.86 38.93
CA SER A 584 5.20 8.76 39.82
C SER A 584 3.68 8.70 39.52
N PRO A 585 2.83 9.25 40.40
CA PRO A 585 1.43 9.46 40.04
C PRO A 585 1.31 10.20 38.69
N GLY A 586 0.36 9.77 37.88
CA GLY A 586 0.18 10.23 36.50
C GLY A 586 0.89 9.38 35.45
N ASP A 587 1.77 8.47 35.83
CA ASP A 587 2.41 7.53 34.90
C ASP A 587 1.54 6.29 34.64
N ILE A 588 1.74 5.69 33.46
CA ILE A 588 1.04 4.46 33.07
C ILE A 588 1.59 3.26 33.85
N TRP A 589 0.70 2.42 34.38
CA TRP A 589 1.04 1.08 34.81
C TRP A 589 0.66 0.05 33.74
N PHE A 590 1.48 -0.97 33.60
CA PHE A 590 1.29 -2.04 32.62
C PHE A 590 0.91 -3.33 33.33
N VAL A 591 0.11 -4.13 32.64
CA VAL A 591 -0.37 -5.41 33.17
C VAL A 591 0.78 -6.41 33.21
N ASN A 592 1.01 -7.01 34.38
CA ASN A 592 1.88 -8.16 34.54
C ASN A 592 1.16 -9.38 33.95
N VAL A 593 1.60 -9.79 32.75
CA VAL A 593 0.93 -10.83 31.96
C VAL A 593 1.40 -12.23 32.38
N ASN A 594 2.68 -12.37 32.75
CA ASN A 594 3.26 -13.65 33.14
C ASN A 594 3.12 -13.96 34.63
N GLY A 595 2.74 -12.95 35.46
CA GLY A 595 2.46 -13.09 36.89
C GLY A 595 3.72 -13.17 37.75
N ASP A 596 4.87 -12.74 37.28
CA ASP A 596 6.08 -12.58 38.07
C ASP A 596 6.12 -11.24 38.81
N ASP A 597 7.21 -10.93 39.51
CA ASP A 597 7.31 -9.73 40.34
C ASP A 597 7.90 -8.52 39.59
N VAL A 598 7.95 -8.55 38.22
CA VAL A 598 8.60 -7.50 37.42
C VAL A 598 7.96 -7.34 36.06
N ILE A 599 7.77 -6.09 35.61
CA ILE A 599 7.33 -5.81 34.23
C ILE A 599 8.54 -5.73 33.29
N ASN A 600 8.63 -6.66 32.37
CA ASN A 600 9.72 -6.74 31.37
C ASN A 600 9.23 -7.23 30.00
N ASP A 601 10.14 -7.62 29.13
CA ASP A 601 9.80 -8.06 27.78
C ASP A 601 8.94 -9.34 27.74
N PHE A 602 8.89 -10.12 28.83
CA PHE A 602 8.02 -11.29 28.94
C PHE A 602 6.54 -10.95 29.22
N ASP A 603 6.24 -9.67 29.58
CA ASP A 603 4.87 -9.17 29.71
C ASP A 603 4.29 -8.66 28.41
N ARG A 604 5.08 -8.64 27.34
CA ARG A 604 4.56 -8.32 26.01
C ARG A 604 3.66 -9.44 25.51
N THR A 605 2.57 -9.07 24.90
CA THR A 605 1.57 -9.99 24.36
C THR A 605 1.02 -9.46 23.05
N VAL A 606 0.16 -10.23 22.37
CA VAL A 606 -0.61 -9.73 21.23
C VAL A 606 -1.60 -8.68 21.70
N ILE A 607 -1.48 -7.48 21.13
CA ILE A 607 -2.29 -6.31 21.50
C ILE A 607 -3.21 -5.83 20.40
N GLY A 608 -3.16 -6.43 19.21
CA GLY A 608 -4.04 -6.12 18.09
C GLY A 608 -3.74 -6.97 16.86
N ASN A 609 -4.66 -6.94 15.91
CA ASN A 609 -4.60 -7.69 14.67
C ASN A 609 -4.97 -6.78 13.49
N PRO A 610 -4.05 -6.53 12.52
CA PRO A 610 -4.34 -5.69 11.35
C PRO A 610 -5.24 -6.36 10.32
N GLN A 611 -5.52 -7.66 10.44
CA GLN A 611 -6.34 -8.38 9.48
C GLN A 611 -7.82 -8.21 9.81
N PRO A 612 -8.66 -7.75 8.85
CA PRO A 612 -10.09 -7.59 9.09
C PRO A 612 -10.80 -8.94 9.23
N ASP A 613 -11.89 -8.96 10.00
CA ASP A 613 -12.82 -10.07 10.04
C ASP A 613 -13.53 -10.22 8.70
N PHE A 614 -13.94 -9.10 8.10
CA PHE A 614 -14.46 -9.06 6.74
C PHE A 614 -14.30 -7.71 6.07
N ILE A 615 -14.26 -7.76 4.74
CA ILE A 615 -14.35 -6.59 3.86
C ILE A 615 -15.59 -6.73 2.98
N PHE A 616 -16.20 -5.61 2.59
CA PHE A 616 -17.38 -5.63 1.74
C PHE A 616 -17.45 -4.46 0.77
N GLY A 617 -18.15 -4.71 -0.34
CA GLY A 617 -18.57 -3.70 -1.29
C GLY A 617 -20.06 -3.83 -1.56
N PHE A 618 -20.80 -2.72 -1.53
CA PHE A 618 -22.25 -2.68 -1.71
C PHE A 618 -22.61 -1.59 -2.71
N ASN A 619 -23.00 -2.02 -3.91
CA ASN A 619 -23.37 -1.14 -5.01
C ASN A 619 -24.86 -1.23 -5.32
N ASN A 620 -25.52 -0.09 -5.43
CA ASN A 620 -26.90 0.03 -5.88
C ASN A 620 -26.97 0.90 -7.13
N GLN A 621 -27.68 0.42 -8.13
CA GLN A 621 -27.94 1.13 -9.38
C GLN A 621 -29.43 1.31 -9.57
N PHE A 622 -29.83 2.54 -9.80
CA PHE A 622 -31.21 2.92 -10.04
C PHE A 622 -31.33 3.55 -11.42
N GLY A 623 -32.37 3.20 -12.14
CA GLY A 623 -32.71 3.79 -13.41
C GLY A 623 -34.19 4.18 -13.45
N TYR A 624 -34.48 5.38 -13.93
CA TYR A 624 -35.84 5.80 -14.21
C TYR A 624 -35.88 6.63 -15.50
N LYS A 625 -36.48 6.09 -16.54
CA LYS A 625 -36.46 6.71 -17.88
C LYS A 625 -35.03 7.00 -18.34
N ASN A 626 -34.67 8.28 -18.40
CA ASN A 626 -33.35 8.72 -18.84
C ASN A 626 -32.37 9.02 -17.68
N PHE A 627 -32.84 8.91 -16.44
CA PHE A 627 -32.01 9.12 -15.25
C PHE A 627 -31.35 7.83 -14.81
N ASP A 628 -30.10 7.91 -14.39
CA ASP A 628 -29.37 6.85 -13.72
C ASP A 628 -28.71 7.39 -12.43
N LEU A 629 -28.74 6.55 -11.38
CA LEU A 629 -28.09 6.81 -10.10
C LEU A 629 -27.33 5.56 -9.67
N SER A 630 -26.06 5.73 -9.34
CA SER A 630 -25.22 4.67 -8.77
C SER A 630 -24.71 5.12 -7.40
N ILE A 631 -24.83 4.23 -6.40
CA ILE A 631 -24.38 4.47 -5.02
C ILE A 631 -23.52 3.27 -4.62
N PHE A 632 -22.25 3.51 -4.36
CA PHE A 632 -21.29 2.47 -3.97
C PHE A 632 -20.71 2.73 -2.60
N PHE A 633 -20.89 1.77 -1.70
CA PHE A 633 -20.29 1.73 -0.38
C PHE A 633 -19.20 0.67 -0.34
N GLN A 634 -18.15 0.96 0.42
CA GLN A 634 -17.04 0.05 0.72
C GLN A 634 -16.75 0.10 2.21
N GLY A 635 -16.34 -1.04 2.79
CA GLY A 635 -15.95 -1.06 4.20
C GLY A 635 -15.06 -2.23 4.56
N SER A 636 -14.41 -2.08 5.70
CA SER A 636 -13.63 -3.07 6.42
C SER A 636 -14.10 -3.11 7.86
N TYR A 637 -14.13 -4.29 8.48
CA TYR A 637 -14.56 -4.45 9.84
C TYR A 637 -13.66 -5.42 10.60
N GLY A 638 -13.34 -5.07 11.87
CA GLY A 638 -12.64 -5.93 12.81
C GLY A 638 -11.11 -5.91 12.69
N ASN A 639 -10.53 -4.99 11.90
CA ASN A 639 -9.09 -4.79 11.87
C ASN A 639 -8.66 -3.72 12.87
N ASP A 640 -7.50 -3.92 13.49
CA ASP A 640 -6.85 -2.92 14.32
C ASP A 640 -5.83 -2.11 13.51
N ILE A 641 -5.60 -0.86 13.92
CA ILE A 641 -4.56 0.02 13.40
C ILE A 641 -3.63 0.44 14.54
N TRP A 642 -2.34 0.32 14.31
CA TRP A 642 -1.32 0.97 15.12
C TRP A 642 -1.18 2.42 14.70
N ASN A 643 -1.61 3.34 15.56
CA ASN A 643 -1.53 4.76 15.32
C ASN A 643 -0.19 5.35 15.79
N GLY A 644 0.83 5.23 14.93
CA GLY A 644 2.18 5.78 15.19
C GLY A 644 2.24 7.30 15.20
N VAL A 645 1.23 7.96 14.60
CA VAL A 645 1.10 9.42 14.65
C VAL A 645 0.79 9.87 16.08
N ARG A 646 -0.11 9.18 16.78
CA ARG A 646 -0.41 9.45 18.20
C ARG A 646 0.80 9.22 19.11
N VAL A 647 1.62 8.21 18.82
CA VAL A 647 2.85 7.99 19.61
C VAL A 647 3.70 9.24 19.64
N SER A 648 3.89 9.91 18.49
CA SER A 648 4.70 11.12 18.37
C SER A 648 4.00 12.38 18.93
N HIS A 649 2.67 12.47 18.79
CA HIS A 649 1.91 13.71 19.04
C HIS A 649 0.98 13.66 20.27
N GLU A 650 0.98 12.53 20.99
CA GLU A 650 0.37 12.42 22.33
C GLU A 650 1.35 11.87 23.37
N GLY A 651 2.64 11.74 22.98
CA GLY A 651 3.70 11.25 23.85
C GLY A 651 4.04 12.18 24.97
N MET A 652 3.94 13.48 24.76
CA MET A 652 4.25 14.53 25.73
C MET A 652 5.65 14.39 26.37
N GLU A 653 6.63 13.96 25.57
CA GLU A 653 7.98 13.64 26.00
C GLU A 653 9.06 14.49 25.32
N SER A 654 8.70 15.19 24.26
CA SER A 654 9.64 15.93 23.39
C SER A 654 9.12 17.34 23.09
N THR A 655 9.95 18.10 22.39
CA THR A 655 9.63 19.47 21.95
C THR A 655 8.69 19.54 20.73
N TYR A 656 8.21 18.41 20.22
CA TYR A 656 7.27 18.42 19.10
C TYR A 656 5.89 18.94 19.51
N ASN A 657 5.17 19.56 18.57
CA ASN A 657 3.79 19.94 18.82
C ASN A 657 2.95 18.69 19.15
N GLN A 658 1.93 18.88 19.95
CA GLN A 658 1.10 17.80 20.48
C GLN A 658 -0.36 18.03 20.08
N PHE A 659 -1.13 16.96 19.96
CA PHE A 659 -2.56 17.05 19.67
C PHE A 659 -3.36 17.64 20.85
N THR A 660 -4.49 18.26 20.53
CA THR A 660 -5.42 18.81 21.53
C THR A 660 -5.99 17.74 22.46
N SER A 661 -6.00 16.46 22.08
CA SER A 661 -6.35 15.33 22.97
C SER A 661 -5.53 15.33 24.27
N THR A 662 -4.28 15.80 24.23
CA THR A 662 -3.40 15.91 25.41
C THR A 662 -3.83 17.00 26.43
N LEU A 663 -4.88 17.79 26.13
CA LEU A 663 -5.54 18.60 27.14
C LEU A 663 -6.20 17.76 28.23
N ASN A 664 -6.58 16.52 27.93
CA ASN A 664 -7.19 15.58 28.85
C ASN A 664 -6.15 14.71 29.62
N ARG A 665 -4.89 15.16 29.66
CA ARG A 665 -3.84 14.47 30.39
C ARG A 665 -4.06 14.50 31.89
N TRP A 666 -3.43 13.56 32.56
CA TRP A 666 -3.41 13.57 34.01
C TRP A 666 -2.64 14.81 34.54
N ASN A 667 -3.29 15.57 35.41
CA ASN A 667 -2.74 16.76 36.09
C ASN A 667 -3.12 16.82 37.58
N GLY A 668 -3.37 15.65 38.18
CA GLY A 668 -3.76 15.44 39.55
C GLY A 668 -4.70 14.24 39.69
N GLU A 669 -4.84 13.74 40.92
CA GLU A 669 -5.66 12.57 41.22
C GLU A 669 -7.08 12.68 40.63
N GLY A 670 -7.53 11.64 39.91
CA GLY A 670 -8.86 11.54 39.31
C GLY A 670 -9.04 12.33 38.00
N SER A 671 -8.04 13.08 37.54
CA SER A 671 -8.18 13.93 36.34
C SER A 671 -8.15 13.14 35.03
N SER A 672 -7.44 12.02 34.95
CA SER A 672 -7.40 11.12 33.80
C SER A 672 -6.98 9.71 34.21
N ASN A 673 -7.55 8.70 33.51
CA ASN A 673 -7.12 7.30 33.61
C ASN A 673 -6.69 6.71 32.24
N THR A 674 -6.61 7.55 31.21
CA THR A 674 -6.28 7.13 29.84
C THR A 674 -5.09 7.88 29.23
N MET A 675 -4.88 9.14 29.66
CA MET A 675 -3.80 9.99 29.16
C MET A 675 -2.84 10.31 30.30
N PRO A 676 -1.56 9.91 30.25
CA PRO A 676 -0.60 10.09 31.32
C PRO A 676 -0.24 11.57 31.55
N ARG A 677 0.51 11.85 32.61
CA ARG A 677 1.08 13.15 32.86
C ARG A 677 2.07 13.56 31.76
N ALA A 678 2.22 14.84 31.55
CA ALA A 678 3.24 15.40 30.67
C ALA A 678 4.58 15.45 31.38
N ILE A 679 5.62 14.80 30.82
CA ILE A 679 6.98 14.83 31.37
C ILE A 679 8.02 14.67 30.27
N TYR A 680 9.02 15.57 30.24
CA TYR A 680 10.10 15.54 29.26
C TYR A 680 10.94 14.26 29.38
N ALA A 681 11.31 13.68 28.22
CA ALA A 681 12.10 12.47 28.07
C ALA A 681 11.45 11.17 28.60
N ASP A 682 10.18 11.20 29.01
CA ASP A 682 9.36 10.04 29.42
C ASP A 682 10.11 9.00 30.28
N PRO A 683 10.55 9.35 31.50
CA PRO A 683 11.36 8.46 32.33
C PRO A 683 10.69 7.15 32.67
N ASN A 684 9.33 7.10 32.71
CA ASN A 684 8.56 5.89 32.92
C ASN A 684 8.37 5.05 31.64
N ARG A 685 8.74 5.60 30.46
CA ARG A 685 8.45 4.99 29.15
C ARG A 685 6.96 4.74 28.93
N ASN A 686 6.12 5.74 29.21
CA ASN A 686 4.67 5.71 28.97
C ASN A 686 4.36 5.48 27.47
N ASN A 687 5.30 5.87 26.58
CA ASN A 687 5.18 5.79 25.13
C ASN A 687 5.62 4.45 24.53
N ARG A 688 5.97 3.45 25.35
CA ARG A 688 6.30 2.13 24.82
C ARG A 688 5.14 1.52 24.02
N ALA A 689 5.47 0.57 23.12
CA ALA A 689 4.50 -0.16 22.34
C ALA A 689 3.45 -0.83 23.25
N SER A 690 2.22 -0.36 23.22
CA SER A 690 1.14 -0.83 24.09
C SER A 690 -0.24 -0.65 23.46
N THR A 691 -1.26 -1.21 24.13
CA THR A 691 -2.66 -1.06 23.72
C THR A 691 -3.13 0.39 23.62
N ARG A 692 -2.42 1.35 24.21
CA ARG A 692 -2.72 2.78 24.10
C ARG A 692 -2.74 3.29 22.66
N TRP A 693 -1.96 2.66 21.80
CA TRP A 693 -1.72 3.11 20.42
C TRP A 693 -2.45 2.29 19.37
N VAL A 694 -3.19 1.27 19.82
CA VAL A 694 -4.01 0.41 18.95
C VAL A 694 -5.43 0.92 18.94
N GLU A 695 -5.98 1.14 17.75
CA GLU A 695 -7.32 1.64 17.53
C GLU A 695 -8.11 0.72 16.60
N ASP A 696 -9.45 0.75 16.74
CA ASP A 696 -10.34 0.10 15.78
C ASP A 696 -10.24 0.77 14.40
N GLY A 697 -9.80 0.01 13.42
CA GLY A 697 -9.66 0.42 12.03
C GLY A 697 -10.89 0.18 11.16
N SER A 698 -12.00 -0.24 11.76
CA SER A 698 -13.25 -0.49 11.04
C SER A 698 -13.79 0.79 10.41
N TYR A 699 -14.29 0.68 9.17
CA TYR A 699 -14.90 1.82 8.50
C TYR A 699 -15.98 1.43 7.49
N LEU A 700 -16.89 2.36 7.24
CA LEU A 700 -17.84 2.37 6.12
C LEU A 700 -17.65 3.68 5.33
N ARG A 701 -17.38 3.56 4.02
CA ARG A 701 -17.17 4.71 3.14
C ARG A 701 -18.19 4.74 2.02
N LEU A 702 -18.81 5.91 1.81
CA LEU A 702 -19.52 6.20 0.55
C LEU A 702 -18.47 6.49 -0.52
N LYS A 703 -18.08 5.43 -1.23
CA LYS A 703 -16.94 5.43 -2.16
C LYS A 703 -17.24 6.16 -3.46
N ASN A 704 -18.46 5.97 -3.99
CA ASN A 704 -18.91 6.68 -5.19
C ASN A 704 -20.42 6.93 -5.15
N LEU A 705 -20.80 8.12 -5.55
CA LEU A 705 -22.18 8.52 -5.83
C LEU A 705 -22.20 9.19 -7.20
N THR A 706 -22.86 8.57 -8.18
CA THR A 706 -22.97 9.13 -9.54
C THR A 706 -24.42 9.26 -9.94
N PHE A 707 -24.81 10.46 -10.36
CA PHE A 707 -26.12 10.79 -10.90
C PHE A 707 -25.99 11.24 -12.34
N GLY A 708 -26.69 10.61 -13.27
CA GLY A 708 -26.62 10.87 -14.70
C GLY A 708 -27.98 11.12 -15.33
N TYR A 709 -27.98 11.88 -16.42
CA TYR A 709 -29.12 12.03 -17.31
C TYR A 709 -28.70 11.87 -18.77
N ARG A 710 -29.40 11.01 -19.49
CA ARG A 710 -29.12 10.72 -20.90
C ARG A 710 -30.13 11.39 -21.81
N PHE A 711 -29.65 12.28 -22.64
CA PHE A 711 -30.41 12.93 -23.70
C PHE A 711 -30.41 12.02 -24.94
N THR A 712 -31.59 11.80 -25.52
CA THR A 712 -31.81 10.98 -26.74
C THR A 712 -32.71 11.65 -27.74
N GLN A 713 -32.97 12.96 -27.56
CA GLN A 713 -33.91 13.74 -28.36
C GLN A 713 -33.36 14.08 -29.74
N ASP A 714 -34.26 14.40 -30.68
CA ASP A 714 -33.94 14.63 -32.10
C ASP A 714 -33.00 15.80 -32.39
N TRP A 715 -32.88 16.75 -31.44
CA TRP A 715 -31.93 17.86 -31.62
C TRP A 715 -30.47 17.38 -31.66
N LEU A 716 -30.16 16.26 -31.01
CA LEU A 716 -28.83 15.65 -31.04
C LEU A 716 -28.44 15.20 -32.47
N LYS A 717 -29.41 14.76 -33.26
CA LYS A 717 -29.16 14.37 -34.64
C LYS A 717 -28.67 15.54 -35.50
N LYS A 718 -29.09 16.79 -35.17
CA LYS A 718 -28.62 18.01 -35.87
C LYS A 718 -27.12 18.24 -35.69
N ILE A 719 -26.51 17.76 -34.60
CA ILE A 719 -25.07 17.83 -34.35
C ILE A 719 -24.38 16.51 -34.62
N GLY A 720 -25.04 15.56 -35.25
CA GLY A 720 -24.50 14.22 -35.58
C GLY A 720 -24.37 13.28 -34.40
N ALA A 721 -24.90 13.61 -33.22
CA ALA A 721 -24.78 12.80 -32.02
C ALA A 721 -26.00 11.85 -31.88
N LYS A 722 -25.72 10.62 -31.43
CA LYS A 722 -26.76 9.62 -31.09
C LYS A 722 -27.27 9.77 -29.67
N SER A 723 -26.38 10.09 -28.76
CA SER A 723 -26.73 10.34 -27.35
C SER A 723 -25.71 11.27 -26.67
N LEU A 724 -26.19 12.04 -25.69
CA LEU A 724 -25.39 12.84 -24.77
C LEU A 724 -25.77 12.40 -23.36
N ARG A 725 -24.82 11.97 -22.54
CA ARG A 725 -25.02 11.76 -21.10
C ARG A 725 -24.24 12.81 -20.33
N LEU A 726 -24.94 13.58 -19.50
CA LEU A 726 -24.34 14.46 -18.51
C LEU A 726 -24.42 13.77 -17.14
N TYR A 727 -23.38 13.90 -16.33
CA TYR A 727 -23.37 13.27 -15.01
C TYR A 727 -22.57 14.09 -14.00
N LEU A 728 -22.99 13.95 -12.74
CA LEU A 728 -22.26 14.37 -11.57
C LEU A 728 -21.75 13.12 -10.85
N SER A 729 -20.51 13.11 -10.47
CA SER A 729 -19.89 12.01 -9.70
C SER A 729 -19.14 12.57 -8.50
N PHE A 730 -19.27 11.87 -7.39
CA PHE A 730 -18.67 12.23 -6.12
C PHE A 730 -17.93 11.00 -5.61
N ASP A 731 -16.62 11.12 -5.32
CA ASP A 731 -15.85 10.03 -4.76
C ASP A 731 -15.46 10.33 -3.32
N ASN A 732 -15.46 9.30 -2.47
CA ASN A 732 -15.09 9.35 -1.05
C ASN A 732 -15.84 10.44 -0.27
N LEU A 733 -17.16 10.56 -0.50
CA LEU A 733 -17.97 11.68 -0.02
C LEU A 733 -17.99 11.76 1.51
N TRP A 734 -18.08 10.64 2.22
CA TRP A 734 -17.90 10.52 3.65
C TRP A 734 -17.41 9.14 4.07
N THR A 735 -16.81 9.09 5.26
CA THR A 735 -16.35 7.86 5.91
C THR A 735 -16.83 7.85 7.35
N LEU A 736 -17.48 6.76 7.76
CA LEU A 736 -17.84 6.49 9.15
C LEU A 736 -16.78 5.58 9.74
N THR A 737 -16.11 6.02 10.79
CA THR A 737 -15.05 5.27 11.48
C THR A 737 -14.84 5.80 12.89
N ASN A 738 -14.33 4.96 13.79
CA ASN A 738 -13.87 5.35 15.12
C ASN A 738 -12.36 5.67 15.13
N TYR A 739 -11.66 5.43 14.01
CA TYR A 739 -10.24 5.70 13.90
C TYR A 739 -9.94 7.21 13.96
N SER A 740 -8.98 7.58 14.80
CA SER A 740 -8.65 8.99 15.07
C SER A 740 -7.66 9.60 14.07
N GLY A 741 -7.01 8.81 13.21
CA GLY A 741 -6.06 9.26 12.20
C GLY A 741 -6.71 9.87 10.97
N LEU A 742 -5.87 10.23 9.97
CA LEU A 742 -6.33 10.91 8.75
C LEU A 742 -7.19 10.03 7.84
N ASP A 743 -6.90 8.73 7.77
CA ASP A 743 -7.65 7.78 6.95
C ASP A 743 -7.54 6.36 7.56
N PRO A 744 -8.64 5.62 7.77
CA PRO A 744 -8.59 4.25 8.28
C PRO A 744 -8.13 3.23 7.22
N GLU A 745 -8.03 3.60 5.94
CA GLU A 745 -7.57 2.73 4.86
C GLU A 745 -6.03 2.69 4.83
N VAL A 746 -5.44 2.14 5.91
CA VAL A 746 -3.99 1.91 6.01
C VAL A 746 -3.60 0.61 5.30
N GLY A 747 -2.31 0.49 4.92
CA GLY A 747 -1.82 -0.69 4.21
C GLY A 747 -1.91 -1.99 5.01
N LEU A 748 -1.50 -3.11 4.41
CA LEU A 748 -1.60 -4.48 4.95
C LEU A 748 -0.93 -4.70 6.31
N TRP A 749 -0.01 -3.82 6.71
CA TRP A 749 0.67 -3.88 8.00
C TRP A 749 -0.14 -3.26 9.14
N GLY A 750 -1.21 -2.51 8.81
CA GLY A 750 -2.02 -1.80 9.80
C GLY A 750 -1.26 -0.69 10.54
N LEU A 751 -0.18 -0.16 9.98
CA LEU A 751 0.67 0.86 10.60
C LEU A 751 0.42 2.23 9.98
N ASP A 752 0.01 3.21 10.78
CA ASP A 752 -0.13 4.60 10.36
C ASP A 752 0.98 5.47 10.98
N TYR A 753 1.83 6.05 10.13
CA TYR A 753 2.84 7.04 10.49
C TYR A 753 2.62 8.38 9.78
N GLY A 754 1.38 8.70 9.44
CA GLY A 754 1.00 9.90 8.71
C GLY A 754 0.82 9.62 7.22
N ILE A 755 -0.15 8.77 6.88
CA ILE A 755 -0.51 8.48 5.49
C ILE A 755 -1.19 9.68 4.84
N TYR A 756 -1.05 9.77 3.52
CA TYR A 756 -1.74 10.80 2.74
C TYR A 756 -3.25 10.53 2.72
N PRO A 757 -4.08 11.50 3.16
CA PRO A 757 -5.51 11.27 3.25
C PRO A 757 -6.16 11.10 1.88
N THR A 758 -7.14 10.19 1.80
CA THR A 758 -7.94 10.01 0.60
C THR A 758 -8.79 11.25 0.33
N SER A 759 -8.59 11.87 -0.84
CA SER A 759 -9.29 13.10 -1.21
C SER A 759 -10.76 12.87 -1.58
N ARG A 760 -11.64 13.81 -1.26
CA ARG A 760 -12.97 13.91 -1.83
C ARG A 760 -12.88 14.49 -3.24
N VAL A 761 -13.58 13.88 -4.18
CA VAL A 761 -13.61 14.34 -5.57
C VAL A 761 -15.02 14.70 -5.97
N TYR A 762 -15.18 15.87 -6.58
CA TYR A 762 -16.43 16.36 -7.14
C TYR A 762 -16.22 16.52 -8.65
N MET A 763 -16.95 15.77 -9.45
CA MET A 763 -16.73 15.68 -10.89
C MET A 763 -18.03 15.97 -11.65
N PHE A 764 -17.95 16.84 -12.64
CA PHE A 764 -18.96 16.99 -13.69
C PHE A 764 -18.43 16.38 -14.97
N GLY A 765 -19.22 15.53 -15.63
CA GLY A 765 -18.81 14.87 -16.87
C GLY A 765 -19.87 14.90 -17.94
N ALA A 766 -19.39 14.87 -19.19
CA ALA A 766 -20.20 14.72 -20.38
C ALA A 766 -19.67 13.58 -21.25
N SER A 767 -20.56 12.71 -21.73
CA SER A 767 -20.21 11.64 -22.67
C SER A 767 -21.10 11.73 -23.89
N VAL A 768 -20.49 11.95 -25.05
CA VAL A 768 -21.19 12.07 -26.34
C VAL A 768 -20.89 10.84 -27.18
N LYS A 769 -21.91 10.25 -27.77
CA LYS A 769 -21.79 9.16 -28.74
C LYS A 769 -22.31 9.65 -30.09
N PHE A 770 -21.48 9.61 -31.10
CA PHE A 770 -21.78 9.96 -32.49
C PHE A 770 -22.24 8.76 -33.32
#